data_b957287e5e73eec52125a033f34d3759
#
_entry.id   b957287e5e73eec52125a033f34d3759
#
_cell.length_a   1.000
_cell.length_b   1.000
_cell.length_c   1.000
_cell.angle_alpha   90.00
_cell.angle_beta   90.00
_cell.angle_gamma   90.00
#
_symmetry.space_group_name_H-M   'P 1'
#
loop_
_entity.id
_entity.type
_entity.pdbx_description
1 polymer ?
#
loop_
_entity_poly.entity_id
_entity_poly.type
_entity_poly.pdbx_seq_one_letter_code
_entity_poly.pdbx_strand_id
1 'polypeptide(L)'
;MALIPTNTFPAAEFLVRHMYQPVELGNGASHFAIAETAQPISGDSWFWTDDNAKVLEFLSRPELWQRFPHETNEILRFVRAMCHGPLIFRRVSPPRLESVEKQGALDGYRHSLMEVKYNLSRGEVFAGLRFHDERNRDNLLMTGNYVEFTHHLRRFKLQVEPAISDVDARQDGNTLRLRHSGDLHFESRRKQLRLGRIAYTYTIDARSMLIDVEVTLEIEPGVSVTDVVLTIGHDQLGRMRYRTIVTDITPVAKPLYRAGIPGRRLLNAAGASYYLIRQPNISGDCFAIHSIARDPARFTGIETVVQRWGRLRLAVARYCFPGSQCGASLVVGERKLLTGGGFYDRIADYAALMQSEASAESEQRAVRDLSTSYDYGSKINAFAKCFAVCKAGEAAADPEGLDVLRSLFDEYLKYYCELFLNVHEKQRNSIFSRDLSFVILGVVTMYRATNAAYYLRLLARLCNVLLEFEVRSHNIKGDPASGFLMRMTSPRVAYVDCQSAALLALTQAASYLDDPQLVAAIERGLASYSVETCTVPAGHPYDIDTVSTSMVDRLGRRRTENAFWNFKVGMTLRFFAALRRSSHPALQSIVVRYRERMDLFEIVLRNQLERSITRAEDGIEIRTAVSAGETNSETQPWVMLGLFGHPYD
;
A
#
# COMPACT_ATOMS: atom_id res chain seq x y z
N MET A 1 22.50 -20.60 27.24
CA MET A 1 22.98 -19.21 27.16
C MET A 1 21.90 -18.39 26.50
N ALA A 2 21.42 -17.35 27.16
CA ALA A 2 20.36 -16.51 26.61
C ALA A 2 20.80 -15.94 25.25
N LEU A 3 19.96 -16.14 24.22
CA LEU A 3 20.24 -15.65 22.85
C LEU A 3 19.84 -14.19 22.69
N ILE A 4 19.03 -13.63 23.61
CA ILE A 4 18.63 -12.22 23.57
C ILE A 4 19.88 -11.35 23.70
N PRO A 5 20.13 -10.43 22.77
CA PRO A 5 21.31 -9.57 22.78
C PRO A 5 21.28 -8.64 24.01
N THR A 6 22.46 -8.29 24.49
CA THR A 6 22.65 -7.32 25.58
C THR A 6 22.82 -5.88 25.12
N ASN A 7 22.97 -5.66 23.81
CA ASN A 7 23.08 -4.36 23.16
C ASN A 7 22.57 -4.40 21.72
N THR A 8 22.56 -3.26 21.04
CA THR A 8 21.99 -3.06 19.70
C THR A 8 22.91 -3.47 18.55
N PHE A 9 24.22 -3.52 18.78
CA PHE A 9 25.22 -3.68 17.72
C PHE A 9 25.08 -4.97 16.89
N PRO A 10 24.92 -6.17 17.48
CA PRO A 10 24.87 -7.39 16.67
C PRO A 10 23.72 -7.44 15.68
N ALA A 11 22.58 -6.82 16.00
CA ALA A 11 21.44 -6.75 15.08
C ALA A 11 21.66 -5.70 13.99
N ALA A 12 22.27 -4.56 14.33
CA ALA A 12 22.62 -3.53 13.36
C ALA A 12 23.70 -4.05 12.38
N GLU A 13 24.69 -4.77 12.87
CA GLU A 13 25.74 -5.41 12.04
C GLU A 13 25.12 -6.40 11.06
N PHE A 14 24.18 -7.23 11.49
CA PHE A 14 23.47 -8.14 10.59
C PHE A 14 22.74 -7.39 9.47
N LEU A 15 21.96 -6.35 9.80
CA LEU A 15 21.25 -5.54 8.80
C LEU A 15 22.21 -4.94 7.77
N VAL A 16 23.28 -4.31 8.24
CA VAL A 16 24.26 -3.63 7.38
C VAL A 16 25.05 -4.60 6.52
N ARG A 17 25.43 -5.76 7.04
CA ARG A 17 26.29 -6.70 6.29
C ARG A 17 25.51 -7.61 5.34
N HIS A 18 24.26 -7.97 5.68
CA HIS A 18 23.52 -8.99 4.92
C HIS A 18 22.35 -8.42 4.13
N MET A 19 21.82 -7.24 4.50
CA MET A 19 20.61 -6.69 3.88
C MET A 19 20.83 -5.32 3.23
N TYR A 20 21.93 -4.63 3.49
CA TYR A 20 22.26 -3.34 2.88
C TYR A 20 22.81 -3.54 1.47
N GLN A 21 22.09 -3.07 0.47
CA GLN A 21 22.37 -3.34 -0.94
C GLN A 21 22.15 -2.09 -1.80
N PRO A 22 22.85 -2.00 -2.95
CA PRO A 22 22.60 -0.95 -3.92
C PRO A 22 21.20 -1.12 -4.55
N VAL A 23 20.53 -0.01 -4.77
CA VAL A 23 19.23 0.07 -5.42
C VAL A 23 19.23 1.20 -6.44
N GLU A 24 18.78 0.92 -7.66
CA GLU A 24 18.63 1.92 -8.71
C GLU A 24 17.14 2.33 -8.77
N LEU A 25 16.88 3.62 -8.61
CA LEU A 25 15.54 4.17 -8.80
C LEU A 25 15.22 4.33 -10.28
N GLY A 26 13.95 4.38 -10.62
CA GLY A 26 13.50 4.50 -12.00
C GLY A 26 13.97 5.75 -12.74
N ASN A 27 14.43 6.78 -12.03
CA ASN A 27 15.06 7.98 -12.61
C ASN A 27 16.56 7.82 -12.88
N GLY A 28 17.13 6.62 -12.66
CA GLY A 28 18.55 6.32 -12.82
C GLY A 28 19.43 6.71 -11.62
N ALA A 29 18.84 7.27 -10.54
CA ALA A 29 19.60 7.56 -9.34
C ALA A 29 19.93 6.26 -8.58
N SER A 30 21.18 6.12 -8.19
CA SER A 30 21.65 4.98 -7.39
C SER A 30 21.70 5.37 -5.91
N HIS A 31 21.14 4.50 -5.08
CA HIS A 31 21.12 4.62 -3.63
C HIS A 31 21.53 3.30 -2.98
N PHE A 32 21.63 3.31 -1.66
CA PHE A 32 21.74 2.09 -0.87
C PHE A 32 20.57 2.03 0.12
N ALA A 33 20.03 0.84 0.32
CA ALA A 33 18.90 0.60 1.20
C ALA A 33 18.96 -0.81 1.80
N ILE A 34 18.12 -1.06 2.80
CA ILE A 34 17.94 -2.39 3.37
C ILE A 34 16.91 -3.14 2.54
N ALA A 35 17.30 -4.29 2.02
CA ALA A 35 16.42 -5.21 1.32
C ALA A 35 15.40 -5.84 2.28
N GLU A 36 14.25 -6.28 1.77
CA GLU A 36 13.19 -6.89 2.58
C GLU A 36 13.68 -8.13 3.34
N THR A 37 14.48 -8.97 2.69
CA THR A 37 15.06 -10.18 3.29
C THR A 37 16.54 -10.31 2.96
N ALA A 38 17.29 -11.03 3.80
CA ALA A 38 18.71 -11.31 3.56
C ALA A 38 18.91 -12.30 2.40
N GLN A 39 17.93 -13.18 2.15
CA GLN A 39 17.95 -14.16 1.06
C GLN A 39 16.60 -14.11 0.33
N PRO A 40 16.47 -13.33 -0.74
CA PRO A 40 15.25 -13.26 -1.50
C PRO A 40 14.93 -14.60 -2.18
N ILE A 41 13.72 -15.07 -1.99
CA ILE A 41 13.24 -16.37 -2.51
C ILE A 41 13.31 -16.44 -4.05
N SER A 42 13.15 -15.30 -4.71
CA SER A 42 13.14 -15.18 -6.18
C SER A 42 14.44 -14.69 -6.78
N GLY A 43 15.48 -14.44 -5.98
CA GLY A 43 16.71 -13.78 -6.43
C GLY A 43 16.54 -12.26 -6.66
N ASP A 44 15.37 -11.70 -6.40
CA ASP A 44 15.07 -10.28 -6.54
C ASP A 44 14.91 -9.64 -5.16
N SER A 45 15.72 -8.64 -4.86
CA SER A 45 15.60 -7.89 -3.62
C SER A 45 14.53 -6.81 -3.72
N TRP A 46 13.68 -6.72 -2.72
CA TRP A 46 12.68 -5.69 -2.59
C TRP A 46 13.09 -4.69 -1.52
N PHE A 47 12.82 -3.41 -1.76
CA PHE A 47 13.20 -2.34 -0.85
C PHE A 47 11.96 -1.53 -0.48
N TRP A 48 11.43 -1.79 0.71
CA TRP A 48 10.27 -1.09 1.23
C TRP A 48 10.67 0.23 1.88
N THR A 49 10.05 1.32 1.47
CA THR A 49 10.33 2.65 2.05
C THR A 49 9.92 2.72 3.51
N ASP A 50 8.81 2.06 3.85
CA ASP A 50 8.30 2.01 5.23
C ASP A 50 9.27 1.26 6.14
N ASP A 51 9.76 0.12 5.71
CA ASP A 51 10.73 -0.66 6.47
C ASP A 51 12.07 0.07 6.59
N ASN A 52 12.55 0.69 5.51
CA ASN A 52 13.76 1.51 5.55
C ASN A 52 13.61 2.72 6.48
N ALA A 53 12.41 3.29 6.60
CA ALA A 53 12.16 4.34 7.60
C ALA A 53 12.22 3.79 9.04
N LYS A 54 11.75 2.57 9.29
CA LYS A 54 11.89 1.89 10.60
C LYS A 54 13.34 1.54 10.91
N VAL A 55 14.09 1.06 9.91
CA VAL A 55 15.54 0.86 10.02
C VAL A 55 16.25 2.18 10.31
N LEU A 56 15.87 3.26 9.63
CA LEU A 56 16.42 4.60 9.88
C LEU A 56 16.14 5.05 11.31
N GLU A 57 14.92 4.86 11.83
CA GLU A 57 14.60 5.12 13.24
C GLU A 57 15.54 4.34 14.17
N PHE A 58 15.78 3.06 13.90
CA PHE A 58 16.69 2.22 14.70
C PHE A 58 18.15 2.67 14.59
N LEU A 59 18.66 2.86 13.39
CA LEU A 59 20.04 3.29 13.16
C LEU A 59 20.30 4.76 13.57
N SER A 60 19.26 5.58 13.74
CA SER A 60 19.39 6.93 14.25
C SER A 60 19.69 6.99 15.74
N ARG A 61 19.71 5.87 16.47
CA ARG A 61 20.25 5.85 17.84
C ARG A 61 21.70 6.34 17.82
N PRO A 62 22.11 7.26 18.75
CA PRO A 62 23.40 7.91 18.69
C PRO A 62 24.58 6.94 18.54
N GLU A 63 24.61 5.87 19.33
CA GLU A 63 25.68 4.86 19.29
C GLU A 63 25.72 4.08 17.97
N LEU A 64 24.59 3.87 17.31
CA LEU A 64 24.52 3.20 16.02
C LEU A 64 24.88 4.16 14.88
N TRP A 65 24.38 5.39 14.91
CA TRP A 65 24.74 6.37 13.88
C TRP A 65 26.23 6.70 13.89
N GLN A 66 26.83 6.79 15.07
CA GLN A 66 28.29 6.96 15.19
C GLN A 66 29.07 5.75 14.65
N ARG A 67 28.53 4.54 14.77
CA ARG A 67 29.15 3.31 14.29
C ARG A 67 28.95 3.08 12.78
N PHE A 68 27.77 3.46 12.25
CA PHE A 68 27.35 3.26 10.86
C PHE A 68 26.90 4.58 10.20
N PRO A 69 27.77 5.61 10.18
CA PRO A 69 27.37 6.95 9.72
C PRO A 69 27.03 6.97 8.22
N HIS A 70 27.79 6.23 7.42
CA HIS A 70 27.58 6.15 5.98
C HIS A 70 26.25 5.47 5.66
N GLU A 71 26.01 4.30 6.22
CA GLU A 71 24.81 3.50 5.96
C GLU A 71 23.56 4.22 6.45
N THR A 72 23.59 4.85 7.62
CA THR A 72 22.47 5.62 8.16
C THR A 72 22.12 6.80 7.25
N ASN A 73 23.14 7.54 6.78
CA ASN A 73 22.94 8.66 5.86
C ASN A 73 22.45 8.21 4.48
N GLU A 74 22.94 7.08 3.94
CA GLU A 74 22.45 6.53 2.68
C GLU A 74 20.99 6.08 2.75
N ILE A 75 20.59 5.41 3.86
CA ILE A 75 19.20 5.03 4.09
C ILE A 75 18.31 6.28 4.22
N LEU A 76 18.79 7.33 4.89
CA LEU A 76 18.09 8.62 4.94
C LEU A 76 17.88 9.21 3.54
N ARG A 77 18.93 9.18 2.69
CA ARG A 77 18.85 9.64 1.29
C ARG A 77 17.86 8.81 0.48
N PHE A 78 17.88 7.49 0.65
CA PHE A 78 16.91 6.60 -0.01
C PHE A 78 15.48 6.92 0.42
N VAL A 79 15.19 6.96 1.72
CA VAL A 79 13.83 7.27 2.23
C VAL A 79 13.35 8.62 1.70
N ARG A 80 14.25 9.62 1.66
CA ARG A 80 13.93 10.93 1.08
C ARG A 80 13.68 10.87 -0.43
N ALA A 81 14.50 10.14 -1.18
CA ALA A 81 14.33 9.99 -2.63
C ALA A 81 13.00 9.31 -3.01
N MET A 82 12.45 8.50 -2.11
CA MET A 82 11.14 7.88 -2.26
C MET A 82 9.98 8.82 -1.93
N CYS A 83 10.27 10.01 -1.42
CA CYS A 83 9.31 11.04 -1.06
C CYS A 83 9.29 12.13 -2.14
N HIS A 84 8.18 12.28 -2.86
CA HIS A 84 8.04 13.24 -3.97
C HIS A 84 6.80 14.11 -3.80
N GLY A 85 6.98 15.30 -3.23
CA GLY A 85 5.86 16.14 -2.81
C GLY A 85 4.93 15.35 -1.88
N PRO A 86 3.61 15.40 -2.08
CA PRO A 86 2.66 14.66 -1.25
C PRO A 86 2.61 13.16 -1.55
N LEU A 87 3.39 12.65 -2.50
CA LEU A 87 3.44 11.24 -2.86
C LEU A 87 4.64 10.56 -2.21
N ILE A 88 4.41 9.41 -1.61
CA ILE A 88 5.44 8.55 -1.07
C ILE A 88 5.37 7.21 -1.78
N PHE A 89 6.46 6.84 -2.44
CA PHE A 89 6.57 5.55 -3.10
C PHE A 89 6.88 4.46 -2.07
N ARG A 90 6.13 3.38 -2.10
CA ARG A 90 6.20 2.36 -1.06
C ARG A 90 7.41 1.47 -1.18
N ARG A 91 7.82 1.13 -2.40
CA ARG A 91 8.91 0.19 -2.64
C ARG A 91 9.56 0.36 -3.99
N VAL A 92 10.77 -0.16 -4.08
CA VAL A 92 11.49 -0.40 -5.32
C VAL A 92 11.67 -1.91 -5.48
N SER A 93 11.48 -2.41 -6.68
CA SER A 93 11.84 -3.77 -7.07
C SER A 93 12.73 -3.75 -8.30
N PRO A 94 13.60 -4.76 -8.47
CA PRO A 94 14.38 -4.88 -9.70
C PRO A 94 13.42 -5.01 -10.88
N PRO A 95 13.65 -4.26 -11.98
CA PRO A 95 12.86 -4.40 -13.19
C PRO A 95 13.29 -5.68 -13.90
N ARG A 96 12.57 -6.76 -13.70
CA ARG A 96 12.84 -8.02 -14.37
C ARG A 96 11.62 -8.52 -15.10
N LEU A 97 11.74 -8.65 -16.41
CA LEU A 97 10.70 -9.19 -17.28
C LEU A 97 11.22 -10.44 -17.97
N GLU A 98 10.62 -11.58 -17.67
CA GLU A 98 10.99 -12.89 -18.24
C GLU A 98 9.86 -13.44 -19.09
N SER A 99 10.21 -14.03 -20.25
CA SER A 99 9.25 -14.81 -21.02
C SER A 99 8.95 -16.13 -20.31
N VAL A 100 7.68 -16.52 -20.33
CA VAL A 100 7.21 -17.80 -19.79
C VAL A 100 6.79 -18.69 -20.95
N GLU A 101 7.47 -19.82 -21.11
CA GLU A 101 7.14 -20.82 -22.12
C GLU A 101 6.43 -22.00 -21.48
N LYS A 102 5.45 -22.53 -22.19
CA LYS A 102 4.73 -23.74 -21.82
C LYS A 102 4.61 -24.64 -23.02
N GLN A 103 5.11 -25.88 -22.92
CA GLN A 103 5.14 -26.83 -23.99
C GLN A 103 5.82 -26.31 -25.29
N GLY A 104 6.89 -25.48 -25.11
CA GLY A 104 7.63 -24.91 -26.24
C GLY A 104 6.96 -23.71 -26.92
N ALA A 105 5.85 -23.23 -26.41
CA ALA A 105 5.19 -22.03 -26.91
C ALA A 105 5.19 -20.92 -25.82
N LEU A 106 5.22 -19.67 -26.26
CA LEU A 106 5.14 -18.52 -25.38
C LEU A 106 3.77 -18.51 -24.68
N ASP A 107 3.74 -18.65 -23.34
CA ASP A 107 2.54 -18.63 -22.50
C ASP A 107 2.29 -17.23 -21.93
N GLY A 108 3.32 -16.43 -21.82
CA GLY A 108 3.23 -15.06 -21.30
C GLY A 108 4.56 -14.47 -20.89
N TYR A 109 4.49 -13.44 -20.06
CA TYR A 109 5.63 -12.78 -19.44
C TYR A 109 5.42 -12.69 -17.95
N ARG A 110 6.49 -12.86 -17.20
CA ARG A 110 6.51 -12.73 -15.74
C ARG A 110 7.41 -11.57 -15.33
N HIS A 111 6.87 -10.75 -14.47
CA HIS A 111 7.59 -9.72 -13.73
C HIS A 111 7.53 -10.06 -12.25
N SER A 112 8.43 -9.53 -11.42
CA SER A 112 8.40 -9.72 -9.96
C SER A 112 7.04 -9.35 -9.33
N LEU A 113 6.29 -8.43 -9.94
CA LEU A 113 5.01 -7.93 -9.44
C LEU A 113 3.79 -8.45 -10.20
N MET A 114 3.96 -8.90 -11.44
CA MET A 114 2.85 -9.29 -12.30
C MET A 114 3.18 -10.44 -13.24
N GLU A 115 2.15 -11.11 -13.69
CA GLU A 115 2.21 -12.12 -14.74
C GLU A 115 1.23 -11.74 -15.85
N VAL A 116 1.72 -11.62 -17.07
CA VAL A 116 0.92 -11.43 -18.28
C VAL A 116 0.73 -12.79 -18.93
N LYS A 117 -0.51 -13.24 -19.04
CA LYS A 117 -0.84 -14.55 -19.65
C LYS A 117 -1.52 -14.38 -20.98
N TYR A 118 -1.19 -15.28 -21.89
CA TYR A 118 -1.86 -15.44 -23.17
C TYR A 118 -2.68 -16.72 -23.20
N ASN A 119 -3.73 -16.71 -23.98
CA ASN A 119 -4.46 -17.90 -24.39
C ASN A 119 -4.72 -17.86 -25.89
N LEU A 120 -3.67 -18.05 -26.65
CA LEU A 120 -3.71 -17.97 -28.12
C LEU A 120 -4.64 -19.02 -28.75
N SER A 121 -4.80 -20.18 -28.09
CA SER A 121 -5.67 -21.24 -28.59
C SER A 121 -7.17 -20.88 -28.55
N ARG A 122 -7.55 -19.90 -27.76
CA ARG A 122 -8.93 -19.40 -27.68
C ARG A 122 -9.11 -18.02 -28.31
N GLY A 123 -8.09 -17.49 -28.96
CA GLY A 123 -8.10 -16.10 -29.42
C GLY A 123 -8.09 -15.05 -28.29
N GLU A 124 -7.88 -15.48 -27.05
CA GLU A 124 -7.78 -14.62 -25.87
C GLU A 124 -6.33 -14.18 -25.73
N VAL A 125 -5.99 -13.07 -26.32
CA VAL A 125 -4.60 -12.63 -26.43
C VAL A 125 -4.07 -12.03 -25.12
N PHE A 126 -4.96 -11.59 -24.28
CA PHE A 126 -4.62 -11.05 -22.96
C PHE A 126 -5.45 -11.76 -21.90
N ALA A 127 -5.04 -13.00 -21.60
CA ALA A 127 -5.81 -13.86 -20.71
C ALA A 127 -5.71 -13.44 -19.22
N GLY A 128 -4.77 -12.58 -18.87
CA GLY A 128 -4.71 -12.03 -17.52
C GLY A 128 -3.49 -11.18 -17.26
N LEU A 129 -3.69 -10.13 -16.50
CA LEU A 129 -2.66 -9.42 -15.75
C LEU A 129 -2.84 -9.81 -14.29
N ARG A 130 -1.91 -10.57 -13.74
CA ARG A 130 -1.98 -11.09 -12.38
C ARG A 130 -0.88 -10.45 -11.54
N PHE A 131 -1.27 -9.91 -10.39
CA PHE A 131 -0.31 -9.46 -9.39
C PHE A 131 0.11 -10.61 -8.48
N HIS A 132 1.39 -10.68 -8.16
CA HIS A 132 1.96 -11.73 -7.30
C HIS A 132 1.79 -11.49 -5.81
N ASP A 133 1.03 -10.51 -5.36
CA ASP A 133 0.64 -10.48 -3.96
C ASP A 133 -0.14 -11.77 -3.66
N GLU A 134 0.41 -12.63 -2.82
CA GLU A 134 -0.16 -13.94 -2.48
C GLU A 134 -1.59 -13.87 -1.98
N ARG A 135 -2.01 -12.71 -1.46
CA ARG A 135 -3.34 -12.46 -0.93
C ARG A 135 -4.33 -11.97 -1.98
N ASN A 136 -3.85 -11.44 -3.09
CA ASN A 136 -4.66 -10.89 -4.18
C ASN A 136 -4.37 -11.59 -5.51
N ARG A 137 -4.84 -12.81 -5.64
CA ARG A 137 -4.77 -13.59 -6.91
C ARG A 137 -5.79 -13.14 -7.95
N ASP A 138 -6.09 -11.85 -8.01
CA ASP A 138 -7.09 -11.37 -8.93
C ASP A 138 -6.47 -11.00 -10.28
N ASN A 139 -6.96 -11.65 -11.29
CA ASN A 139 -6.61 -11.33 -12.67
C ASN A 139 -7.30 -10.03 -13.09
N LEU A 140 -6.55 -9.09 -13.62
CA LEU A 140 -7.06 -7.99 -14.40
C LEU A 140 -7.01 -8.42 -15.87
N LEU A 141 -8.16 -8.60 -16.47
CA LEU A 141 -8.27 -8.88 -17.87
C LEU A 141 -8.49 -7.58 -18.63
N MET A 142 -7.79 -7.37 -19.71
CA MET A 142 -8.04 -6.27 -20.63
C MET A 142 -8.89 -6.78 -21.81
N THR A 143 -9.98 -7.48 -21.48
CA THR A 143 -10.92 -8.09 -22.43
C THR A 143 -12.30 -7.45 -22.30
N GLY A 144 -13.24 -7.94 -23.07
CA GLY A 144 -14.60 -7.40 -23.12
C GLY A 144 -14.72 -6.15 -23.98
N ASN A 145 -13.74 -5.94 -24.86
CA ASN A 145 -13.72 -4.81 -25.75
C ASN A 145 -14.75 -4.96 -26.87
N TYR A 146 -15.33 -3.83 -27.25
CA TYR A 146 -16.29 -3.80 -28.36
C TYR A 146 -16.21 -2.48 -29.12
N VAL A 147 -16.75 -2.49 -30.33
CA VAL A 147 -16.99 -1.28 -31.13
C VAL A 147 -18.51 -1.14 -31.34
N GLU A 148 -19.05 0.03 -30.97
CA GLU A 148 -20.45 0.39 -31.28
C GLU A 148 -20.46 1.45 -32.37
N PHE A 149 -21.45 1.38 -33.26
CA PHE A 149 -21.66 2.41 -34.30
C PHE A 149 -23.08 2.31 -34.86
N THR A 150 -23.47 3.36 -35.58
CA THR A 150 -24.73 3.41 -36.32
C THR A 150 -24.44 3.37 -37.82
N HIS A 151 -25.12 2.46 -38.53
CA HIS A 151 -25.08 2.38 -40.00
C HIS A 151 -26.50 2.24 -40.53
N HIS A 152 -26.89 3.09 -41.46
CA HIS A 152 -28.26 3.18 -41.99
C HIS A 152 -29.34 3.17 -40.88
N LEU A 153 -29.20 4.03 -39.89
CA LEU A 153 -30.10 4.19 -38.72
C LEU A 153 -30.18 2.96 -37.78
N ARG A 154 -29.41 1.93 -38.05
CA ARG A 154 -29.32 0.74 -37.21
C ARG A 154 -28.05 0.79 -36.39
N ARG A 155 -28.17 0.54 -35.07
CA ARG A 155 -27.04 0.45 -34.16
C ARG A 155 -26.46 -0.96 -34.17
N PHE A 156 -25.14 -1.05 -34.22
CA PHE A 156 -24.36 -2.28 -34.18
C PHE A 156 -23.45 -2.26 -32.95
N LYS A 157 -23.18 -3.44 -32.42
CA LYS A 157 -22.18 -3.66 -31.37
C LYS A 157 -21.40 -4.93 -31.74
N LEU A 158 -20.12 -4.76 -32.04
CA LEU A 158 -19.22 -5.86 -32.41
C LEU A 158 -18.26 -6.13 -31.26
N GLN A 159 -18.09 -7.38 -30.87
CA GLN A 159 -17.03 -7.79 -29.97
C GLN A 159 -15.70 -7.82 -30.73
N VAL A 160 -14.64 -7.39 -30.07
CA VAL A 160 -13.32 -7.27 -30.68
C VAL A 160 -12.54 -8.57 -30.58
N GLU A 161 -12.58 -9.24 -29.43
CA GLU A 161 -11.76 -10.44 -29.19
C GLU A 161 -11.94 -11.54 -30.25
N PRO A 162 -13.15 -11.87 -30.71
CA PRO A 162 -13.33 -12.88 -31.77
C PRO A 162 -12.79 -12.47 -33.14
N ALA A 163 -12.57 -11.17 -33.35
CA ALA A 163 -12.07 -10.64 -34.61
C ALA A 163 -10.53 -10.59 -34.66
N ILE A 164 -9.84 -10.75 -33.54
CA ILE A 164 -8.39 -10.73 -33.48
C ILE A 164 -7.81 -11.92 -34.22
N SER A 165 -7.03 -11.62 -35.23
CA SER A 165 -6.34 -12.64 -36.08
C SER A 165 -4.82 -12.54 -35.99
N ASP A 166 -4.30 -11.35 -35.67
CA ASP A 166 -2.88 -11.10 -35.61
C ASP A 166 -2.47 -10.68 -34.19
N VAL A 167 -1.39 -11.26 -33.73
CA VAL A 167 -0.77 -10.96 -32.42
C VAL A 167 0.71 -10.78 -32.63
N ASP A 168 1.23 -9.62 -32.24
CA ASP A 168 2.65 -9.31 -32.21
C ASP A 168 3.05 -8.97 -30.79
N ALA A 169 4.08 -9.65 -30.28
CA ALA A 169 4.64 -9.41 -28.94
C ALA A 169 6.14 -9.16 -29.10
N ARG A 170 6.60 -7.99 -28.67
CA ARG A 170 8.02 -7.61 -28.72
C ARG A 170 8.46 -7.15 -27.35
N GLN A 171 9.57 -7.68 -26.92
CA GLN A 171 10.25 -7.24 -25.71
C GLN A 171 11.53 -6.50 -26.10
N ASP A 172 11.71 -5.30 -25.55
CA ASP A 172 12.92 -4.53 -25.66
C ASP A 172 13.35 -4.11 -24.25
N GLY A 173 14.36 -4.80 -23.73
CA GLY A 173 14.79 -4.65 -22.34
C GLY A 173 13.62 -4.88 -21.37
N ASN A 174 13.25 -3.84 -20.63
CA ASN A 174 12.16 -3.88 -19.64
C ASN A 174 10.81 -3.42 -20.19
N THR A 175 10.72 -3.15 -21.48
CA THR A 175 9.48 -2.74 -22.13
C THR A 175 8.91 -3.88 -22.95
N LEU A 176 7.65 -4.24 -22.68
CA LEU A 176 6.89 -5.21 -23.46
C LEU A 176 5.84 -4.49 -24.29
N ARG A 177 5.89 -4.65 -25.60
CA ARG A 177 4.89 -4.17 -26.53
C ARG A 177 4.07 -5.31 -27.08
N LEU A 178 2.74 -5.25 -26.87
CA LEU A 178 1.78 -6.23 -27.36
C LEU A 178 0.84 -5.55 -28.33
N ARG A 179 0.69 -6.11 -29.53
CA ARG A 179 -0.27 -5.60 -30.52
C ARG A 179 -1.22 -6.71 -30.94
N HIS A 180 -2.50 -6.46 -30.78
CA HIS A 180 -3.59 -7.33 -31.17
C HIS A 180 -4.38 -6.66 -32.27
N SER A 181 -4.54 -7.27 -33.43
CA SER A 181 -5.30 -6.66 -34.51
C SER A 181 -6.14 -7.68 -35.27
N GLY A 182 -7.19 -7.18 -35.89
CA GLY A 182 -8.07 -7.99 -36.72
C GLY A 182 -9.12 -7.19 -37.44
N ASP A 183 -9.84 -7.84 -38.34
CA ASP A 183 -10.85 -7.23 -39.18
C ASP A 183 -12.24 -7.36 -38.57
N LEU A 184 -12.94 -6.26 -38.42
CA LEU A 184 -14.31 -6.23 -37.93
C LEU A 184 -15.30 -6.32 -39.07
N HIS A 185 -16.25 -7.27 -38.98
CA HIS A 185 -17.29 -7.47 -39.96
C HIS A 185 -18.68 -7.36 -39.31
N PHE A 186 -19.66 -6.89 -40.07
CA PHE A 186 -21.05 -6.80 -39.64
C PHE A 186 -22.01 -7.09 -40.76
N GLU A 187 -23.20 -7.54 -40.43
CA GLU A 187 -24.24 -7.83 -41.41
C GLU A 187 -25.23 -6.64 -41.54
N SER A 188 -25.31 -6.07 -42.75
CA SER A 188 -26.30 -5.05 -43.08
C SER A 188 -27.06 -5.42 -44.33
N ARG A 189 -28.40 -5.39 -44.28
CA ARG A 189 -29.27 -5.72 -45.40
C ARG A 189 -28.93 -7.07 -46.06
N ARG A 190 -28.64 -8.10 -45.26
CA ARG A 190 -28.23 -9.44 -45.71
C ARG A 190 -26.89 -9.49 -46.46
N LYS A 191 -26.07 -8.47 -46.35
CA LYS A 191 -24.71 -8.42 -46.87
C LYS A 191 -23.73 -8.34 -45.72
N GLN A 192 -22.69 -9.15 -45.76
CA GLN A 192 -21.56 -9.02 -44.87
C GLN A 192 -20.69 -7.86 -45.36
N LEU A 193 -20.44 -6.89 -44.51
CA LEU A 193 -19.59 -5.74 -44.77
C LEU A 193 -18.40 -5.74 -43.81
N ARG A 194 -17.25 -5.32 -44.29
CA ARG A 194 -16.08 -5.09 -43.47
C ARG A 194 -16.18 -3.65 -42.93
N LEU A 195 -16.22 -3.49 -41.59
CA LEU A 195 -16.19 -2.19 -40.97
C LEU A 195 -14.81 -1.53 -41.11
N GLY A 196 -13.78 -2.36 -40.95
CA GLY A 196 -12.39 -1.91 -40.96
C GLY A 196 -11.49 -2.79 -40.11
N ARG A 197 -10.26 -2.33 -39.87
CA ARG A 197 -9.26 -3.00 -39.05
C ARG A 197 -9.15 -2.34 -37.69
N ILE A 198 -9.27 -3.14 -36.62
CA ILE A 198 -9.06 -2.71 -35.25
C ILE A 198 -7.70 -3.20 -34.74
N ALA A 199 -7.00 -2.35 -33.99
CA ALA A 199 -5.77 -2.74 -33.30
C ALA A 199 -5.77 -2.19 -31.86
N TYR A 200 -5.34 -3.04 -30.92
CA TYR A 200 -5.03 -2.69 -29.55
C TYR A 200 -3.53 -2.85 -29.35
N THR A 201 -2.87 -1.78 -28.96
CA THR A 201 -1.44 -1.79 -28.64
C THR A 201 -1.28 -1.49 -27.15
N TYR A 202 -0.64 -2.40 -26.43
CA TYR A 202 -0.27 -2.25 -25.03
C TYR A 202 1.24 -2.08 -24.95
N THR A 203 1.70 -1.03 -24.31
CA THR A 203 3.11 -0.85 -23.99
C THR A 203 3.24 -0.91 -22.48
N ILE A 204 3.89 -1.96 -21.98
CA ILE A 204 4.04 -2.23 -20.56
C ILE A 204 5.49 -1.95 -20.21
N ASP A 205 5.73 -1.00 -19.32
CA ASP A 205 7.05 -0.75 -18.76
C ASP A 205 7.17 -1.50 -17.43
N ALA A 206 8.03 -2.49 -17.39
CA ALA A 206 8.25 -3.32 -16.21
C ALA A 206 8.82 -2.55 -15.02
N ARG A 207 9.51 -1.42 -15.24
CA ARG A 207 10.08 -0.60 -14.16
C ARG A 207 9.04 0.24 -13.44
N SER A 208 8.16 0.89 -14.20
CA SER A 208 7.19 1.85 -13.66
C SER A 208 5.81 1.25 -13.43
N MET A 209 5.56 0.04 -13.95
CA MET A 209 4.22 -0.56 -13.97
C MET A 209 3.18 0.31 -14.66
N LEU A 210 3.64 1.17 -15.57
CA LEU A 210 2.79 1.93 -16.48
C LEU A 210 2.40 1.05 -17.66
N ILE A 211 1.12 1.12 -18.02
CA ILE A 211 0.59 0.45 -19.20
C ILE A 211 -0.02 1.52 -20.09
N ASP A 212 0.63 1.82 -21.20
CA ASP A 212 0.02 2.62 -22.26
C ASP A 212 -0.83 1.72 -23.13
N VAL A 213 -2.09 2.08 -23.31
CA VAL A 213 -3.04 1.40 -24.18
C VAL A 213 -3.43 2.35 -25.30
N GLU A 214 -3.24 1.91 -26.53
CA GLU A 214 -3.71 2.62 -27.72
C GLU A 214 -4.65 1.74 -28.51
N VAL A 215 -5.81 2.25 -28.89
CA VAL A 215 -6.78 1.58 -29.73
C VAL A 215 -6.95 2.38 -31.02
N THR A 216 -6.70 1.71 -32.14
CA THR A 216 -6.87 2.30 -33.47
C THR A 216 -7.93 1.54 -34.25
N LEU A 217 -8.91 2.23 -34.81
CA LEU A 217 -9.87 1.68 -35.78
C LEU A 217 -9.72 2.40 -37.12
N GLU A 218 -9.27 1.67 -38.12
CA GLU A 218 -9.21 2.13 -39.51
C GLU A 218 -10.51 1.71 -40.21
N ILE A 219 -11.39 2.68 -40.47
CA ILE A 219 -12.68 2.44 -41.10
C ILE A 219 -12.48 2.29 -42.60
N GLU A 220 -13.11 1.27 -43.18
CA GLU A 220 -13.03 0.95 -44.62
C GLU A 220 -13.53 2.14 -45.47
N PRO A 221 -12.78 2.52 -46.52
CA PRO A 221 -13.29 3.47 -47.48
C PRO A 221 -14.58 2.92 -48.13
N GLY A 222 -15.62 3.75 -48.16
CA GLY A 222 -16.92 3.33 -48.68
C GLY A 222 -17.92 2.80 -47.67
N VAL A 223 -17.51 2.61 -46.41
CA VAL A 223 -18.40 2.33 -45.29
C VAL A 223 -18.58 3.57 -44.45
N SER A 224 -19.77 4.19 -44.50
CA SER A 224 -20.11 5.34 -43.69
C SER A 224 -20.85 4.93 -42.44
N VAL A 225 -20.31 5.28 -41.26
CA VAL A 225 -20.89 5.01 -39.95
C VAL A 225 -20.93 6.28 -39.11
N THR A 226 -21.82 6.34 -38.13
CA THR A 226 -21.93 7.49 -37.21
C THR A 226 -21.85 7.02 -35.76
N ASP A 227 -21.50 7.94 -34.86
CA ASP A 227 -21.50 7.72 -33.42
C ASP A 227 -20.68 6.50 -33.01
N VAL A 228 -19.47 6.44 -33.52
CA VAL A 228 -18.56 5.31 -33.23
C VAL A 228 -18.08 5.39 -31.78
N VAL A 229 -18.20 4.28 -31.08
CA VAL A 229 -17.67 4.12 -29.71
C VAL A 229 -16.60 3.04 -29.72
N LEU A 230 -15.39 3.40 -29.31
CA LEU A 230 -14.31 2.46 -29.00
C LEU A 230 -14.26 2.22 -27.49
N THR A 231 -13.85 1.05 -27.08
CA THR A 231 -13.75 0.69 -25.67
C THR A 231 -12.37 0.21 -25.28
N ILE A 232 -11.98 0.47 -24.05
CA ILE A 232 -10.77 -0.08 -23.43
C ILE A 232 -11.20 -0.85 -22.18
N GLY A 233 -10.91 -2.15 -22.17
CA GLY A 233 -11.39 -3.08 -21.15
C GLY A 233 -10.61 -2.97 -19.82
N HIS A 234 -11.37 -3.17 -18.72
CA HIS A 234 -10.89 -3.45 -17.39
C HIS A 234 -11.69 -4.62 -16.84
N ASP A 235 -11.46 -5.76 -17.41
CA ASP A 235 -12.18 -6.92 -16.93
C ASP A 235 -11.52 -7.51 -15.70
N GLN A 236 -12.33 -8.10 -14.85
CA GLN A 236 -11.86 -8.74 -13.67
C GLN A 236 -12.61 -10.02 -13.39
N LEU A 237 -11.89 -11.09 -13.42
CA LEU A 237 -12.30 -12.39 -12.89
C LEU A 237 -11.97 -12.45 -11.41
N GLY A 238 -12.96 -12.54 -10.52
CA GLY A 238 -12.69 -12.79 -9.13
C GLY A 238 -13.82 -12.50 -8.16
N ARG A 239 -13.61 -12.89 -6.91
CA ARG A 239 -14.59 -12.82 -5.80
C ARG A 239 -14.81 -11.41 -5.25
N MET A 240 -14.39 -10.38 -5.94
CA MET A 240 -14.31 -9.03 -5.39
C MET A 240 -15.67 -8.37 -5.27
N ARG A 241 -16.12 -8.19 -4.05
CA ARG A 241 -17.47 -7.68 -3.74
C ARG A 241 -17.59 -6.16 -3.71
N TYR A 242 -16.47 -5.40 -3.67
CA TYR A 242 -16.52 -3.98 -3.31
C TYR A 242 -15.60 -3.12 -4.18
N ARG A 243 -15.94 -3.00 -5.46
CA ARG A 243 -15.27 -2.04 -6.31
C ARG A 243 -16.03 -0.76 -6.39
N THR A 244 -15.27 0.30 -6.32
CA THR A 244 -15.78 1.65 -6.55
C THR A 244 -15.02 2.28 -7.70
N ILE A 245 -15.71 3.15 -8.42
CA ILE A 245 -15.10 4.05 -9.38
C ILE A 245 -15.18 5.48 -8.84
N VAL A 246 -14.10 6.21 -9.04
CA VAL A 246 -13.98 7.64 -8.76
C VAL A 246 -13.51 8.33 -10.03
N THR A 247 -13.98 9.51 -10.30
CA THR A 247 -13.51 10.37 -11.39
C THR A 247 -13.29 11.77 -10.85
N ASP A 248 -12.55 12.60 -11.57
CA ASP A 248 -12.33 14.01 -11.21
C ASP A 248 -13.62 14.83 -11.12
N ILE A 249 -14.64 14.50 -11.94
CA ILE A 249 -15.94 15.16 -11.93
C ILE A 249 -16.98 14.51 -11.01
N THR A 250 -16.67 13.34 -10.44
CA THR A 250 -17.58 12.60 -9.55
C THR A 250 -16.90 12.38 -8.20
N PRO A 251 -17.05 13.30 -7.23
CA PRO A 251 -16.28 13.27 -5.98
C PRO A 251 -16.67 12.11 -5.04
N VAL A 252 -17.79 11.45 -5.29
CA VAL A 252 -18.27 10.34 -4.46
C VAL A 252 -18.00 9.01 -5.17
N ALA A 253 -17.26 8.13 -4.49
CA ALA A 253 -17.01 6.77 -4.98
C ALA A 253 -18.34 6.04 -5.25
N LYS A 254 -18.55 5.63 -6.49
CA LYS A 254 -19.75 4.88 -6.90
C LYS A 254 -19.38 3.39 -7.02
N PRO A 255 -20.22 2.47 -6.51
CA PRO A 255 -19.96 1.05 -6.71
C PRO A 255 -20.06 0.72 -8.20
N LEU A 256 -19.01 0.08 -8.74
CA LEU A 256 -18.99 -0.44 -10.13
C LEU A 256 -20.07 -1.49 -10.32
N TYR A 257 -20.24 -2.36 -9.30
CA TYR A 257 -21.20 -3.46 -9.33
C TYR A 257 -22.11 -3.39 -8.12
N ARG A 258 -23.40 -3.64 -8.30
CA ARG A 258 -24.29 -3.97 -7.20
C ARG A 258 -24.16 -5.46 -6.91
N ALA A 259 -23.76 -5.80 -5.69
CA ALA A 259 -23.61 -7.19 -5.28
C ALA A 259 -24.93 -7.96 -5.54
N GLY A 260 -24.84 -9.05 -6.30
CA GLY A 260 -25.95 -9.98 -6.54
C GLY A 260 -26.98 -9.54 -7.61
N ILE A 261 -26.83 -8.38 -8.24
CA ILE A 261 -27.77 -7.93 -9.29
C ILE A 261 -27.11 -8.03 -10.66
N PRO A 262 -27.53 -8.98 -11.54
CA PRO A 262 -27.10 -9.01 -12.92
C PRO A 262 -27.61 -7.77 -13.68
N GLY A 263 -26.85 -7.33 -14.68
CA GLY A 263 -27.27 -6.26 -15.57
C GLY A 263 -26.11 -5.43 -16.10
N ARG A 264 -26.45 -4.49 -16.95
CA ARG A 264 -25.53 -3.50 -17.53
C ARG A 264 -25.78 -2.14 -16.86
N ARG A 265 -24.72 -1.43 -16.57
CA ARG A 265 -24.78 -0.08 -16.04
C ARG A 265 -23.77 0.80 -16.76
N LEU A 266 -24.22 1.93 -17.25
CA LEU A 266 -23.34 2.99 -17.74
C LEU A 266 -23.17 4.05 -16.63
N LEU A 267 -21.94 4.26 -16.22
CA LEU A 267 -21.55 5.38 -15.38
C LEU A 267 -21.14 6.51 -16.31
N ASN A 268 -22.03 7.50 -16.47
CA ASN A 268 -21.72 8.68 -17.26
C ASN A 268 -20.63 9.49 -16.54
N ALA A 269 -19.54 9.73 -17.24
CA ALA A 269 -18.40 10.50 -16.77
C ALA A 269 -17.83 11.37 -17.92
N ALA A 270 -18.71 11.81 -18.83
CA ALA A 270 -18.31 12.68 -19.92
C ALA A 270 -17.63 13.95 -19.39
N GLY A 271 -16.46 14.27 -19.93
CA GLY A 271 -15.63 15.38 -19.48
C GLY A 271 -14.65 15.04 -18.34
N ALA A 272 -14.64 13.80 -17.86
CA ALA A 272 -13.61 13.37 -16.90
C ALA A 272 -12.26 13.22 -17.62
N SER A 273 -11.20 13.66 -16.97
CA SER A 273 -9.83 13.48 -17.44
C SER A 273 -9.21 12.16 -16.98
N TYR A 274 -9.68 11.64 -15.84
CA TYR A 274 -9.25 10.33 -15.33
C TYR A 274 -10.39 9.57 -14.67
N TYR A 275 -10.19 8.27 -14.49
CA TYR A 275 -10.99 7.45 -13.62
C TYR A 275 -10.11 6.51 -12.80
N LEU A 276 -10.52 6.24 -11.57
CA LEU A 276 -9.85 5.39 -10.63
C LEU A 276 -10.75 4.23 -10.25
N ILE A 277 -10.35 3.00 -10.56
CA ILE A 277 -11.00 1.79 -10.07
C ILE A 277 -10.29 1.37 -8.80
N ARG A 278 -11.01 1.44 -7.68
CA ARG A 278 -10.47 1.20 -6.35
C ARG A 278 -11.06 -0.06 -5.74
N GLN A 279 -10.21 -0.83 -5.11
CA GLN A 279 -10.57 -2.03 -4.38
C GLN A 279 -9.78 -2.12 -3.07
N PRO A 280 -10.48 -2.17 -1.92
CA PRO A 280 -9.85 -2.49 -0.66
C PRO A 280 -9.44 -3.97 -0.66
N ASN A 281 -8.19 -4.27 -0.33
CA ASN A 281 -7.76 -5.62 -0.11
C ASN A 281 -7.98 -6.08 1.35
N ILE A 282 -7.72 -7.37 1.62
CA ILE A 282 -7.93 -7.98 2.94
C ILE A 282 -6.96 -7.43 3.99
N SER A 283 -5.74 -7.06 3.58
CA SER A 283 -4.72 -6.47 4.45
C SER A 283 -4.93 -4.99 4.77
N GLY A 284 -5.91 -4.37 4.14
CA GLY A 284 -6.22 -2.97 4.39
C GLY A 284 -5.66 -2.00 3.36
N ASP A 285 -4.78 -2.45 2.49
CA ASP A 285 -4.30 -1.66 1.37
C ASP A 285 -5.40 -1.44 0.33
N CYS A 286 -5.37 -0.31 -0.34
CA CYS A 286 -6.24 -0.05 -1.46
C CYS A 286 -5.51 -0.43 -2.74
N PHE A 287 -6.08 -1.37 -3.49
CA PHE A 287 -5.65 -1.61 -4.85
C PHE A 287 -6.42 -0.69 -5.78
N ALA A 288 -5.73 0.02 -6.64
CA ALA A 288 -6.36 0.94 -7.57
C ALA A 288 -5.71 0.87 -8.95
N ILE A 289 -6.52 1.06 -9.99
CA ILE A 289 -6.07 1.34 -11.34
C ILE A 289 -6.47 2.77 -11.62
N HIS A 290 -5.48 3.62 -11.79
CA HIS A 290 -5.66 4.99 -12.23
C HIS A 290 -5.47 5.03 -13.74
N SER A 291 -6.51 5.37 -14.47
CA SER A 291 -6.46 5.49 -15.92
C SER A 291 -6.71 6.93 -16.33
N ILE A 292 -5.78 7.47 -17.11
CA ILE A 292 -5.82 8.83 -17.64
C ILE A 292 -6.05 8.73 -19.14
N ALA A 293 -7.14 9.32 -19.61
CA ALA A 293 -7.46 9.39 -21.02
C ALA A 293 -6.55 10.41 -21.72
N ARG A 294 -5.91 10.01 -22.82
CA ARG A 294 -5.09 10.92 -23.62
C ARG A 294 -5.92 11.99 -24.36
N ASP A 295 -7.18 11.71 -24.57
CA ASP A 295 -8.14 12.64 -25.14
C ASP A 295 -9.42 12.66 -24.30
N PRO A 296 -9.44 13.40 -23.18
CA PRO A 296 -10.56 13.39 -22.23
C PRO A 296 -11.87 13.93 -22.82
N ALA A 297 -11.79 14.77 -23.85
CA ALA A 297 -12.98 15.30 -24.51
C ALA A 297 -13.84 14.22 -25.19
N ARG A 298 -13.25 13.06 -25.47
CA ARG A 298 -13.92 11.90 -26.10
C ARG A 298 -14.36 10.84 -25.12
N PHE A 299 -13.90 10.89 -23.87
CA PHE A 299 -14.30 9.97 -22.83
C PHE A 299 -15.73 10.23 -22.39
N THR A 300 -16.60 9.22 -22.46
CA THR A 300 -18.04 9.36 -22.12
C THR A 300 -18.44 8.64 -20.84
N GLY A 301 -17.65 7.68 -20.37
CA GLY A 301 -17.93 6.97 -19.13
C GLY A 301 -17.46 5.53 -19.09
N ILE A 302 -17.91 4.79 -18.07
CA ILE A 302 -17.59 3.38 -17.85
C ILE A 302 -18.85 2.55 -17.95
N GLU A 303 -18.85 1.58 -18.87
CA GLU A 303 -19.87 0.54 -18.93
C GLU A 303 -19.45 -0.65 -18.07
N THR A 304 -20.34 -1.10 -17.19
CA THR A 304 -20.11 -2.28 -16.37
C THR A 304 -21.18 -3.32 -16.62
N VAL A 305 -20.77 -4.58 -16.74
CA VAL A 305 -21.65 -5.74 -16.97
C VAL A 305 -21.42 -6.77 -15.88
N VAL A 306 -22.50 -7.25 -15.26
CA VAL A 306 -22.51 -8.36 -14.31
C VAL A 306 -23.35 -9.47 -14.89
N GLN A 307 -22.78 -10.67 -15.07
CA GLN A 307 -23.52 -11.83 -15.52
C GLN A 307 -24.24 -12.56 -14.38
N ARG A 308 -25.26 -13.35 -14.75
CA ARG A 308 -26.26 -13.93 -13.84
C ARG A 308 -25.70 -14.75 -12.67
N TRP A 309 -24.53 -15.27 -12.75
CA TRP A 309 -23.92 -16.07 -11.68
C TRP A 309 -22.73 -15.41 -11.01
N GLY A 310 -22.57 -14.09 -11.23
CA GLY A 310 -21.51 -13.29 -10.59
C GLY A 310 -20.07 -13.71 -10.98
N ARG A 311 -19.93 -14.56 -11.97
CA ARG A 311 -18.62 -15.08 -12.40
C ARG A 311 -17.89 -14.17 -13.38
N LEU A 312 -18.62 -13.37 -14.13
CA LEU A 312 -18.04 -12.41 -15.09
C LEU A 312 -18.51 -11.00 -14.74
N ARG A 313 -17.55 -10.12 -14.57
CA ARG A 313 -17.77 -8.70 -14.28
C ARG A 313 -16.87 -7.91 -15.19
N LEU A 314 -17.47 -7.29 -16.20
CA LEU A 314 -16.77 -6.50 -17.19
C LEU A 314 -16.90 -5.03 -16.85
N ALA A 315 -15.81 -4.30 -16.95
CA ALA A 315 -15.80 -2.84 -16.93
C ALA A 315 -15.01 -2.35 -18.13
N VAL A 316 -15.60 -1.48 -18.93
CA VAL A 316 -14.95 -0.91 -20.11
C VAL A 316 -15.09 0.60 -20.13
N ALA A 317 -14.00 1.31 -20.37
CA ALA A 317 -14.02 2.74 -20.66
C ALA A 317 -14.56 2.95 -22.08
N ARG A 318 -15.36 3.98 -22.28
CA ARG A 318 -16.06 4.29 -23.53
C ARG A 318 -15.58 5.63 -24.09
N TYR A 319 -15.17 5.62 -25.35
CA TYR A 319 -14.72 6.79 -26.08
C TYR A 319 -15.60 6.97 -27.32
N CYS A 320 -16.31 8.09 -27.41
CA CYS A 320 -17.26 8.36 -28.49
C CYS A 320 -16.65 9.31 -29.52
N PHE A 321 -16.80 8.96 -30.78
CA PHE A 321 -16.51 9.79 -31.94
C PHE A 321 -17.83 10.20 -32.58
N PRO A 322 -18.31 11.41 -32.31
CA PRO A 322 -19.58 11.89 -32.87
C PRO A 322 -19.47 12.16 -34.35
N GLY A 323 -20.62 12.17 -35.03
CA GLY A 323 -20.70 12.49 -36.45
C GLY A 323 -20.36 11.32 -37.37
N SER A 324 -20.31 11.62 -38.67
CA SER A 324 -20.08 10.62 -39.72
C SER A 324 -18.60 10.35 -39.92
N GLN A 325 -18.26 9.06 -39.97
CA GLN A 325 -16.92 8.54 -40.20
C GLN A 325 -16.92 7.64 -41.45
N CYS A 326 -16.00 7.89 -42.37
CA CYS A 326 -15.83 7.11 -43.60
C CYS A 326 -14.36 7.20 -44.01
N GLY A 327 -13.70 6.06 -44.15
CA GLY A 327 -12.26 6.00 -44.45
C GLY A 327 -11.38 6.68 -43.40
N ALA A 328 -11.90 6.83 -42.19
CA ALA A 328 -11.23 7.53 -41.09
C ALA A 328 -10.39 6.59 -40.23
N SER A 329 -9.29 7.09 -39.70
CA SER A 329 -8.51 6.44 -38.64
C SER A 329 -8.90 7.08 -37.32
N LEU A 330 -9.54 6.29 -36.44
CA LEU A 330 -9.96 6.71 -35.10
C LEU A 330 -8.98 6.15 -34.07
N VAL A 331 -8.40 7.03 -33.27
CA VAL A 331 -7.41 6.64 -32.24
C VAL A 331 -7.85 7.12 -30.89
N VAL A 332 -7.78 6.24 -29.89
CA VAL A 332 -7.91 6.58 -28.47
C VAL A 332 -6.75 5.99 -27.70
N GLY A 333 -6.36 6.66 -26.63
CA GLY A 333 -5.30 6.20 -25.76
C GLY A 333 -5.63 6.37 -24.28
N GLU A 334 -5.13 5.46 -23.48
CA GLU A 334 -5.11 5.59 -22.03
C GLU A 334 -3.73 5.27 -21.50
N ARG A 335 -3.34 5.94 -20.44
CA ARG A 335 -2.22 5.55 -19.60
C ARG A 335 -2.74 5.01 -18.28
N LYS A 336 -2.40 3.78 -17.97
CA LYS A 336 -2.82 3.10 -16.75
C LYS A 336 -1.66 3.03 -15.79
N LEU A 337 -1.91 3.48 -14.56
CA LEU A 337 -1.00 3.36 -13.45
C LEU A 337 -1.61 2.39 -12.45
N LEU A 338 -0.90 1.32 -12.15
CA LEU A 338 -1.32 0.34 -11.17
C LEU A 338 -0.82 0.76 -9.79
N THR A 339 -1.74 0.96 -8.86
CA THR A 339 -1.46 1.40 -7.50
C THR A 339 -1.90 0.36 -6.50
N GLY A 340 -1.29 0.35 -5.35
CA GLY A 340 -1.59 -0.61 -4.30
C GLY A 340 -0.42 -1.57 -4.08
N GLY A 341 -0.03 -1.77 -2.85
CA GLY A 341 1.14 -2.55 -2.51
C GLY A 341 2.48 -1.95 -2.97
N GLY A 342 2.51 -0.69 -3.44
CA GLY A 342 3.75 0.03 -3.70
C GLY A 342 4.41 -0.25 -5.04
N PHE A 343 3.65 -0.35 -6.10
CA PHE A 343 4.11 -0.68 -7.44
C PHE A 343 4.77 0.47 -8.22
N TYR A 344 5.35 1.45 -7.54
CA TYR A 344 5.94 2.60 -8.22
C TYR A 344 7.45 2.56 -8.14
N ASP A 345 8.06 2.18 -9.22
CA ASP A 345 9.51 2.19 -9.32
C ASP A 345 10.05 3.44 -10.06
N ARG A 346 9.17 4.22 -10.71
CA ARG A 346 9.58 5.41 -11.50
C ARG A 346 8.87 6.67 -11.02
N ILE A 347 9.49 7.33 -10.07
CA ILE A 347 9.03 8.57 -9.44
C ILE A 347 8.82 9.69 -10.48
N ALA A 348 9.81 9.88 -11.37
CA ALA A 348 9.77 10.97 -12.35
C ALA A 348 8.61 10.83 -13.35
N ASP A 349 8.35 9.61 -13.81
CA ASP A 349 7.25 9.36 -14.76
C ASP A 349 5.90 9.53 -14.09
N TYR A 350 5.77 9.13 -12.83
CA TYR A 350 4.54 9.34 -12.08
C TYR A 350 4.28 10.84 -11.85
N ALA A 351 5.29 11.58 -11.44
CA ALA A 351 5.20 13.03 -11.26
C ALA A 351 4.83 13.72 -12.57
N ALA A 352 5.47 13.35 -13.71
CA ALA A 352 5.15 13.86 -15.02
C ALA A 352 3.71 13.50 -15.45
N LEU A 353 3.26 12.28 -15.15
CA LEU A 353 1.89 11.85 -15.41
C LEU A 353 0.88 12.72 -14.67
N MET A 354 1.13 12.99 -13.39
CA MET A 354 0.23 13.80 -12.57
C MET A 354 0.22 15.27 -12.96
N GLN A 355 1.34 15.80 -13.46
CA GLN A 355 1.46 17.21 -13.84
C GLN A 355 0.94 17.52 -15.26
N SER A 356 1.06 16.57 -16.19
CA SER A 356 0.84 16.85 -17.61
C SER A 356 -0.61 16.85 -18.07
N GLU A 357 -1.52 16.19 -17.33
CA GLU A 357 -2.84 15.85 -17.87
C GLU A 357 -4.01 16.24 -16.95
N ALA A 358 -3.75 16.78 -15.77
CA ALA A 358 -4.78 17.15 -14.83
C ALA A 358 -4.74 18.64 -14.47
N SER A 359 -5.91 19.23 -14.22
CA SER A 359 -5.96 20.52 -13.52
C SER A 359 -5.39 20.37 -12.10
N ALA A 360 -4.88 21.44 -11.49
CA ALA A 360 -4.33 21.40 -10.13
C ALA A 360 -5.31 20.78 -9.11
N GLU A 361 -6.61 20.97 -9.30
CA GLU A 361 -7.65 20.36 -8.45
C GLU A 361 -7.80 18.85 -8.68
N SER A 362 -7.71 18.39 -9.92
CA SER A 362 -7.73 16.98 -10.29
C SER A 362 -6.48 16.27 -9.76
N GLU A 363 -5.31 16.92 -9.84
CA GLU A 363 -4.05 16.41 -9.28
C GLU A 363 -4.15 16.19 -7.76
N GLN A 364 -4.59 17.19 -7.00
CA GLN A 364 -4.76 17.07 -5.55
C GLN A 364 -5.73 15.95 -5.17
N ARG A 365 -6.79 15.78 -5.95
CA ARG A 365 -7.76 14.71 -5.72
C ARG A 365 -7.18 13.34 -6.02
N ALA A 366 -6.45 13.19 -7.11
CA ALA A 366 -5.79 11.94 -7.48
C ALA A 366 -4.71 11.57 -6.44
N VAL A 367 -3.89 12.52 -6.00
CA VAL A 367 -2.92 12.31 -4.92
C VAL A 367 -3.60 11.82 -3.64
N ARG A 368 -4.69 12.44 -3.22
CA ARG A 368 -5.47 12.01 -2.05
C ARG A 368 -6.01 10.58 -2.21
N ASP A 369 -6.48 10.25 -3.40
CA ASP A 369 -7.04 8.94 -3.69
C ASP A 369 -5.98 7.83 -3.77
N LEU A 370 -4.74 8.17 -4.09
CA LEU A 370 -3.61 7.25 -4.17
C LEU A 370 -2.86 7.11 -2.84
N SER A 371 -2.85 8.16 -2.01
CA SER A 371 -2.13 8.18 -0.74
C SER A 371 -2.91 7.46 0.36
N THR A 372 -2.21 6.75 1.22
CA THR A 372 -2.74 6.21 2.47
C THR A 372 -1.91 6.71 3.64
N SER A 373 -2.48 6.78 4.83
CA SER A 373 -1.73 7.20 6.01
C SER A 373 -0.55 6.27 6.30
N TYR A 374 -0.64 5.02 5.85
CA TYR A 374 0.42 4.02 5.93
C TYR A 374 1.74 4.49 5.31
N ASP A 375 1.66 5.31 4.27
CA ASP A 375 2.85 5.79 3.58
C ASP A 375 3.62 6.87 4.38
N TYR A 376 3.01 7.49 5.39
CA TYR A 376 3.54 8.67 6.09
C TYR A 376 4.14 8.40 7.47
N GLY A 377 3.47 7.57 8.28
CA GLY A 377 3.72 7.49 9.71
C GLY A 377 5.17 7.22 10.09
N SER A 378 5.76 6.15 9.58
CA SER A 378 7.15 5.75 9.86
C SER A 378 8.18 6.78 9.40
N LYS A 379 7.95 7.44 8.24
CA LYS A 379 8.85 8.47 7.69
C LYS A 379 8.87 9.72 8.57
N ILE A 380 7.69 10.22 8.96
CA ILE A 380 7.55 11.37 9.86
C ILE A 380 8.26 11.07 11.19
N ASN A 381 8.07 9.88 11.76
CA ASN A 381 8.74 9.50 13.00
C ASN A 381 10.26 9.41 12.83
N ALA A 382 10.74 8.77 11.76
CA ALA A 382 12.17 8.65 11.48
C ALA A 382 12.85 10.02 11.28
N PHE A 383 12.26 10.92 10.52
CA PHE A 383 12.79 12.27 10.32
C PHE A 383 12.85 13.05 11.64
N ALA A 384 11.84 12.91 12.51
CA ALA A 384 11.85 13.53 13.84
C ALA A 384 12.99 12.99 14.73
N LYS A 385 13.22 11.65 14.72
CA LYS A 385 14.30 11.02 15.47
C LYS A 385 15.67 11.48 14.97
N CYS A 386 15.88 11.47 13.65
CA CYS A 386 17.10 11.99 13.06
C CYS A 386 17.34 13.46 13.42
N PHE A 387 16.30 14.31 13.34
CA PHE A 387 16.39 15.70 13.75
C PHE A 387 16.80 15.86 15.21
N ALA A 388 16.18 15.11 16.13
CA ALA A 388 16.45 15.22 17.55
C ALA A 388 17.90 14.84 17.90
N VAL A 389 18.42 13.74 17.29
CA VAL A 389 19.79 13.29 17.48
C VAL A 389 20.81 14.30 16.93
N CYS A 390 20.58 14.82 15.72
CA CYS A 390 21.45 15.86 15.14
C CYS A 390 21.40 17.15 15.93
N LYS A 391 20.23 17.56 16.42
CA LYS A 391 20.08 18.77 17.25
C LYS A 391 20.79 18.67 18.59
N ALA A 392 20.84 17.47 19.17
CA ALA A 392 21.62 17.22 20.39
C ALA A 392 23.14 17.18 20.14
N GLY A 393 23.59 17.22 18.89
CA GLY A 393 25.00 17.11 18.51
C GLY A 393 25.55 15.69 18.64
N GLU A 394 24.68 14.68 18.71
CA GLU A 394 25.07 13.27 18.91
C GLU A 394 25.43 12.57 17.60
N ALA A 395 24.98 13.11 16.46
CA ALA A 395 25.32 12.67 15.12
C ALA A 395 25.15 13.81 14.11
N ALA A 396 25.64 13.61 12.89
CA ALA A 396 25.50 14.56 11.78
C ALA A 396 24.87 13.88 10.55
N ALA A 397 23.80 14.46 10.04
CA ALA A 397 23.25 14.10 8.73
C ALA A 397 24.10 14.77 7.65
N ASP A 398 24.80 13.99 6.82
CA ASP A 398 25.60 14.48 5.72
C ASP A 398 24.83 14.35 4.40
N PRO A 399 24.86 15.34 3.52
CA PRO A 399 25.35 16.75 3.63
C PRO A 399 24.27 17.75 4.07
N GLU A 400 23.12 17.30 4.51
CA GLU A 400 21.89 18.06 4.46
C GLU A 400 21.59 18.91 5.68
N GLY A 401 22.15 18.51 6.80
CA GLY A 401 22.04 19.29 8.02
C GLY A 401 20.64 19.34 8.67
N LEU A 402 20.59 20.01 9.79
CA LEU A 402 19.46 20.08 10.69
C LEU A 402 18.21 20.72 10.08
N ASP A 403 18.41 21.78 9.26
CA ASP A 403 17.29 22.52 8.66
C ASP A 403 16.51 21.67 7.64
N VAL A 404 17.20 20.83 6.89
CA VAL A 404 16.56 19.93 5.92
C VAL A 404 15.74 18.86 6.63
N LEU A 405 16.27 18.25 7.71
CA LEU A 405 15.51 17.27 8.50
C LEU A 405 14.25 17.89 9.09
N ARG A 406 14.34 19.11 9.58
CA ARG A 406 13.19 19.86 10.08
C ARG A 406 12.18 20.12 8.96
N SER A 407 12.66 20.61 7.81
CA SER A 407 11.81 20.88 6.64
C SER A 407 11.08 19.64 6.15
N LEU A 408 11.78 18.49 6.05
CA LEU A 408 11.18 17.22 5.69
C LEU A 408 10.08 16.81 6.69
N PHE A 409 10.36 16.89 7.97
CA PHE A 409 9.35 16.58 8.99
C PHE A 409 8.13 17.49 8.87
N ASP A 410 8.32 18.82 8.84
CA ASP A 410 7.23 19.79 8.79
C ASP A 410 6.41 19.67 7.49
N GLU A 411 7.06 19.41 6.36
CA GLU A 411 6.42 19.24 5.06
C GLU A 411 5.53 17.98 5.04
N TYR A 412 6.07 16.83 5.44
CA TYR A 412 5.31 15.58 5.43
C TYR A 412 4.22 15.54 6.50
N LEU A 413 4.45 16.17 7.64
CA LEU A 413 3.42 16.41 8.66
C LEU A 413 2.28 17.28 8.12
N LYS A 414 2.60 18.33 7.35
CA LYS A 414 1.62 19.19 6.67
C LYS A 414 0.80 18.37 5.68
N TYR A 415 1.45 17.61 4.78
CA TYR A 415 0.73 16.74 3.84
C TYR A 415 -0.16 15.73 4.55
N TYR A 416 0.33 15.10 5.60
CA TYR A 416 -0.48 14.19 6.41
C TYR A 416 -1.74 14.89 6.95
N CYS A 417 -1.60 16.08 7.51
CA CYS A 417 -2.73 16.84 8.04
C CYS A 417 -3.74 17.22 6.93
N GLU A 418 -3.25 17.66 5.78
CA GLU A 418 -4.10 18.08 4.66
C GLU A 418 -4.84 16.90 4.02
N LEU A 419 -4.17 15.77 3.85
CA LEU A 419 -4.74 14.60 3.18
C LEU A 419 -5.68 13.78 4.09
N PHE A 420 -5.42 13.72 5.39
CA PHE A 420 -6.10 12.78 6.27
C PHE A 420 -6.86 13.44 7.43
N LEU A 421 -6.37 14.53 8.01
CA LEU A 421 -7.00 15.14 9.18
C LEU A 421 -7.98 16.26 8.83
N ASN A 422 -7.69 17.08 7.81
CA ASN A 422 -8.49 18.25 7.44
C ASN A 422 -9.64 17.88 6.49
N VAL A 423 -9.82 16.60 6.22
CA VAL A 423 -10.88 16.09 5.33
C VAL A 423 -12.16 15.76 6.13
N HIS A 424 -13.28 15.71 5.44
CA HIS A 424 -14.57 15.35 6.05
C HIS A 424 -14.49 13.95 6.69
N GLU A 425 -15.21 13.73 7.82
CA GLU A 425 -15.16 12.45 8.59
C GLU A 425 -15.28 11.19 7.74
N LYS A 426 -16.11 11.21 6.70
CA LYS A 426 -16.26 10.07 5.77
C LYS A 426 -14.98 9.73 4.98
N GLN A 427 -14.04 10.65 4.90
CA GLN A 427 -12.75 10.47 4.20
C GLN A 427 -11.63 10.05 5.14
N ARG A 428 -11.83 10.12 6.47
CA ARG A 428 -10.86 9.61 7.48
C ARG A 428 -10.73 8.08 7.47
N ASN A 429 -11.51 7.41 6.66
CA ASN A 429 -11.47 5.95 6.50
C ASN A 429 -10.14 5.40 5.94
N SER A 430 -9.27 6.26 5.41
CA SER A 430 -7.93 5.91 4.92
C SER A 430 -6.85 6.00 6.00
N ILE A 431 -7.19 6.41 7.23
CA ILE A 431 -6.23 6.47 8.34
C ILE A 431 -6.07 5.08 8.95
N PHE A 432 -4.82 4.68 9.15
CA PHE A 432 -4.43 3.52 9.92
C PHE A 432 -3.93 3.97 11.30
N SER A 433 -4.43 3.34 12.36
CA SER A 433 -4.12 3.74 13.74
C SER A 433 -2.65 3.59 14.07
N ARG A 434 -1.98 2.53 13.57
CA ARG A 434 -0.55 2.32 13.76
C ARG A 434 0.27 3.48 13.20
N ASP A 435 -0.08 3.91 11.99
CA ASP A 435 0.67 4.99 11.31
C ASP A 435 0.38 6.35 11.93
N LEU A 436 -0.87 6.60 12.33
CA LEU A 436 -1.20 7.77 13.15
C LEU A 436 -0.40 7.79 14.46
N SER A 437 -0.19 6.63 15.07
CA SER A 437 0.64 6.50 16.28
C SER A 437 2.09 6.91 16.03
N PHE A 438 2.66 6.54 14.87
CA PHE A 438 4.02 7.00 14.50
C PHE A 438 4.07 8.49 14.26
N VAL A 439 3.05 9.08 13.64
CA VAL A 439 2.96 10.55 13.52
C VAL A 439 2.96 11.20 14.90
N ILE A 440 2.19 10.68 15.86
CA ILE A 440 2.17 11.18 17.24
C ILE A 440 3.56 11.08 17.87
N LEU A 441 4.25 9.95 17.75
CA LEU A 441 5.61 9.77 18.26
C LEU A 441 6.59 10.78 17.65
N GLY A 442 6.50 11.02 16.34
CA GLY A 442 7.29 12.03 15.65
C GLY A 442 7.01 13.45 16.20
N VAL A 443 5.73 13.80 16.37
CA VAL A 443 5.33 15.12 16.91
C VAL A 443 5.78 15.29 18.36
N VAL A 444 5.69 14.27 19.20
CA VAL A 444 6.24 14.29 20.57
C VAL A 444 7.76 14.53 20.54
N THR A 445 8.48 13.81 19.67
CA THR A 445 9.93 13.97 19.51
C THR A 445 10.29 15.40 19.10
N MET A 446 9.60 15.97 18.13
CA MET A 446 9.82 17.35 17.69
C MET A 446 9.44 18.38 18.76
N TYR A 447 8.37 18.16 19.51
CA TYR A 447 8.02 19.01 20.63
C TYR A 447 9.12 19.02 21.70
N ARG A 448 9.60 17.85 22.11
CA ARG A 448 10.74 17.73 23.06
C ARG A 448 11.99 18.44 22.56
N ALA A 449 12.30 18.26 21.28
CA ALA A 449 13.50 18.84 20.69
C ALA A 449 13.41 20.36 20.52
N THR A 450 12.21 20.94 20.26
CA THR A 450 12.06 22.35 19.86
C THR A 450 11.30 23.21 20.85
N ASN A 451 10.51 22.60 21.73
CA ASN A 451 9.54 23.24 22.62
C ASN A 451 8.53 24.17 21.91
N ALA A 452 8.24 23.88 20.62
CA ALA A 452 7.35 24.72 19.83
C ALA A 452 5.87 24.40 20.13
N ALA A 453 5.14 25.37 20.63
CA ALA A 453 3.73 25.23 21.04
C ALA A 453 2.80 24.75 19.92
N TYR A 454 3.17 24.93 18.67
CA TYR A 454 2.43 24.39 17.52
C TYR A 454 2.34 22.85 17.58
N TYR A 455 3.44 22.17 17.86
CA TYR A 455 3.45 20.70 17.95
C TYR A 455 2.60 20.20 19.11
N LEU A 456 2.56 20.91 20.24
CA LEU A 456 1.72 20.53 21.37
C LEU A 456 0.22 20.63 21.04
N ARG A 457 -0.20 21.69 20.34
CA ARG A 457 -1.59 21.82 19.89
C ARG A 457 -1.98 20.73 18.88
N LEU A 458 -1.07 20.42 17.96
CA LEU A 458 -1.30 19.36 16.99
C LEU A 458 -1.34 17.98 17.65
N LEU A 459 -0.48 17.74 18.64
CA LEU A 459 -0.45 16.51 19.42
C LEU A 459 -1.80 16.21 20.07
N ALA A 460 -2.42 17.18 20.73
CA ALA A 460 -3.75 17.02 21.31
C ALA A 460 -4.79 16.59 20.25
N ARG A 461 -4.76 17.24 19.09
CA ARG A 461 -5.67 16.91 17.99
C ARG A 461 -5.46 15.49 17.43
N LEU A 462 -4.20 15.07 17.24
CA LEU A 462 -3.85 13.74 16.75
C LEU A 462 -4.28 12.65 17.74
N CYS A 463 -4.07 12.88 19.05
CA CYS A 463 -4.51 11.97 20.11
C CYS A 463 -6.03 11.81 20.11
N ASN A 464 -6.80 12.90 19.96
CA ASN A 464 -8.26 12.83 19.86
C ASN A 464 -8.70 11.97 18.67
N VAL A 465 -8.06 12.12 17.50
CA VAL A 465 -8.34 11.27 16.34
C VAL A 465 -7.96 9.81 16.62
N LEU A 466 -6.84 9.54 17.30
CA LEU A 466 -6.44 8.18 17.66
C LEU A 466 -7.47 7.53 18.62
N LEU A 467 -8.02 8.27 19.56
CA LEU A 467 -9.07 7.78 20.47
C LEU A 467 -10.36 7.38 19.75
N GLU A 468 -10.66 7.92 18.56
CA GLU A 468 -11.80 7.49 17.75
C GLU A 468 -11.67 6.02 17.30
N PHE A 469 -10.45 5.48 17.24
CA PHE A 469 -10.19 4.08 16.90
C PHE A 469 -10.37 3.11 18.07
N GLU A 470 -10.56 3.63 19.30
CA GLU A 470 -10.76 2.80 20.47
C GLU A 470 -12.12 2.10 20.43
N VAL A 471 -12.11 0.78 20.55
CA VAL A 471 -13.33 -0.02 20.76
C VAL A 471 -13.30 -0.60 22.15
N ARG A 472 -14.24 -0.17 22.98
CA ARG A 472 -14.37 -0.61 24.37
C ARG A 472 -15.05 -1.97 24.44
N SER A 473 -14.55 -2.82 25.33
CA SER A 473 -14.99 -4.18 25.56
C SER A 473 -14.67 -4.58 27.00
N HIS A 474 -14.70 -5.88 27.27
CA HIS A 474 -14.25 -6.47 28.54
C HIS A 474 -13.27 -7.60 28.22
N ASN A 475 -12.28 -7.76 29.08
CA ASN A 475 -11.39 -8.90 29.00
C ASN A 475 -12.05 -10.21 29.49
N ILE A 476 -11.34 -11.32 29.46
CA ILE A 476 -11.87 -12.63 29.88
C ILE A 476 -12.29 -12.67 31.35
N LYS A 477 -11.77 -11.78 32.20
CA LYS A 477 -12.11 -11.67 33.63
C LYS A 477 -13.28 -10.69 33.88
N GLY A 478 -13.78 -10.04 32.85
CA GLY A 478 -14.85 -9.05 32.95
C GLY A 478 -14.37 -7.63 33.26
N ASP A 479 -13.03 -7.37 33.32
CA ASP A 479 -12.52 -6.03 33.50
C ASP A 479 -12.72 -5.17 32.24
N PRO A 480 -12.97 -3.87 32.37
CA PRO A 480 -13.02 -2.96 31.22
C PRO A 480 -11.70 -3.05 30.41
N ALA A 481 -11.84 -3.31 29.13
CA ALA A 481 -10.72 -3.44 28.19
C ALA A 481 -11.04 -2.70 26.90
N SER A 482 -10.02 -2.40 26.10
CA SER A 482 -10.20 -1.79 24.78
C SER A 482 -9.18 -2.29 23.77
N GLY A 483 -9.57 -2.22 22.50
CA GLY A 483 -8.70 -2.46 21.36
C GLY A 483 -8.70 -1.28 20.42
N PHE A 484 -7.56 -0.97 19.83
CA PHE A 484 -7.46 0.06 18.79
C PHE A 484 -7.58 -0.60 17.40
N LEU A 485 -8.64 -0.25 16.68
CA LEU A 485 -8.87 -0.75 15.33
C LEU A 485 -7.73 -0.36 14.40
N MET A 486 -7.31 -1.28 13.53
CA MET A 486 -6.36 -0.94 12.48
C MET A 486 -6.87 0.25 11.63
N ARG A 487 -8.18 0.25 11.32
CA ARG A 487 -8.86 1.32 10.58
C ARG A 487 -10.37 1.32 10.90
N MET A 488 -11.03 2.44 10.65
CA MET A 488 -12.46 2.60 10.91
C MET A 488 -13.37 1.83 9.93
N THR A 489 -12.84 1.45 8.77
CA THR A 489 -13.55 0.67 7.75
C THR A 489 -13.41 -0.84 7.96
N SER A 490 -14.20 -1.64 7.24
CA SER A 490 -14.11 -3.10 7.25
C SER A 490 -12.79 -3.60 6.59
N PRO A 491 -12.14 -4.62 7.13
CA PRO A 491 -12.50 -5.33 8.36
C PRO A 491 -12.13 -4.51 9.60
N ARG A 492 -13.07 -4.40 10.53
CA ARG A 492 -12.84 -3.73 11.83
C ARG A 492 -12.14 -4.70 12.78
N VAL A 493 -10.82 -4.71 12.72
CA VAL A 493 -9.97 -5.60 13.53
C VAL A 493 -8.93 -4.75 14.23
N ALA A 494 -8.66 -5.04 15.51
CA ALA A 494 -7.51 -4.55 16.24
C ALA A 494 -6.44 -5.65 16.24
N TYR A 495 -5.28 -5.31 15.72
CA TYR A 495 -4.10 -6.17 15.79
C TYR A 495 -3.20 -5.73 16.95
N VAL A 496 -2.38 -6.65 17.45
CA VAL A 496 -1.47 -6.37 18.57
C VAL A 496 -0.51 -5.22 18.28
N ASP A 497 -0.01 -5.13 17.07
CA ASP A 497 0.86 -4.01 16.63
C ASP A 497 0.12 -2.67 16.63
N CYS A 498 -1.12 -2.62 16.15
CA CYS A 498 -1.95 -1.42 16.20
C CYS A 498 -2.24 -0.99 17.65
N GLN A 499 -2.59 -1.97 18.49
CA GLN A 499 -2.83 -1.77 19.93
C GLN A 499 -1.58 -1.21 20.61
N SER A 500 -0.45 -1.89 20.44
CA SER A 500 0.80 -1.52 21.11
C SER A 500 1.34 -0.17 20.64
N ALA A 501 1.23 0.12 19.32
CA ALA A 501 1.61 1.42 18.78
C ALA A 501 0.74 2.55 19.32
N ALA A 502 -0.58 2.34 19.38
CA ALA A 502 -1.51 3.34 19.91
C ALA A 502 -1.22 3.63 21.38
N LEU A 503 -1.05 2.59 22.20
CA LEU A 503 -0.75 2.75 23.62
C LEU A 503 0.62 3.38 23.88
N LEU A 504 1.63 3.04 23.07
CA LEU A 504 2.94 3.70 23.11
C LEU A 504 2.80 5.20 22.82
N ALA A 505 2.12 5.56 21.74
CA ALA A 505 1.92 6.95 21.34
C ALA A 505 1.16 7.75 22.41
N LEU A 506 0.07 7.20 22.94
CA LEU A 506 -0.70 7.83 24.02
C LEU A 506 0.12 7.97 25.30
N THR A 507 0.95 6.96 25.64
CA THR A 507 1.85 7.02 26.82
C THR A 507 2.85 8.16 26.69
N GLN A 508 3.46 8.33 25.52
CA GLN A 508 4.38 9.43 25.27
C GLN A 508 3.66 10.80 25.29
N ALA A 509 2.48 10.87 24.68
CA ALA A 509 1.68 12.10 24.62
C ALA A 509 1.19 12.55 26.01
N ALA A 510 0.78 11.61 26.87
CA ALA A 510 0.30 11.90 28.23
C ALA A 510 1.34 12.58 29.10
N SER A 511 2.64 12.46 28.79
CA SER A 511 3.70 13.20 29.48
C SER A 511 3.67 14.71 29.23
N TYR A 512 2.91 15.17 28.23
CA TYR A 512 2.84 16.58 27.80
C TYR A 512 1.40 17.12 27.74
N LEU A 513 0.41 16.24 27.71
CA LEU A 513 -1.01 16.59 27.69
C LEU A 513 -1.66 16.13 29.00
N ASP A 514 -2.14 17.09 29.78
CA ASP A 514 -2.91 16.81 31.01
C ASP A 514 -4.36 16.39 30.61
N ASP A 515 -4.50 15.24 29.99
CA ASP A 515 -5.77 14.71 29.51
C ASP A 515 -6.07 13.34 30.13
N PRO A 516 -7.02 13.28 31.09
CA PRO A 516 -7.38 12.03 31.75
C PRO A 516 -7.95 10.97 30.81
N GLN A 517 -8.45 11.35 29.63
CA GLN A 517 -8.95 10.38 28.65
C GLN A 517 -7.83 9.52 28.07
N LEU A 518 -6.61 10.11 27.89
CA LEU A 518 -5.44 9.36 27.42
C LEU A 518 -5.05 8.30 28.46
N VAL A 519 -4.97 8.70 29.73
CA VAL A 519 -4.64 7.79 30.84
C VAL A 519 -5.66 6.65 30.94
N ALA A 520 -6.94 6.97 30.88
CA ALA A 520 -8.00 5.96 30.92
C ALA A 520 -7.99 5.00 29.71
N ALA A 521 -7.66 5.48 28.52
CA ALA A 521 -7.51 4.64 27.33
C ALA A 521 -6.30 3.71 27.43
N ILE A 522 -5.18 4.20 27.98
CA ILE A 522 -3.98 3.40 28.23
C ILE A 522 -4.30 2.26 29.23
N GLU A 523 -5.01 2.57 30.32
CA GLU A 523 -5.40 1.58 31.31
C GLU A 523 -6.29 0.49 30.72
N ARG A 524 -7.37 0.85 30.00
CA ARG A 524 -8.25 -0.09 29.32
C ARG A 524 -7.51 -0.91 28.27
N GLY A 525 -6.63 -0.27 27.50
CA GLY A 525 -5.82 -0.95 26.50
C GLY A 525 -4.87 -1.97 27.14
N LEU A 526 -4.22 -1.61 28.25
CA LEU A 526 -3.33 -2.51 29.00
C LEU A 526 -4.11 -3.71 29.58
N ALA A 527 -5.34 -3.51 30.03
CA ALA A 527 -6.19 -4.60 30.51
C ALA A 527 -6.51 -5.66 29.46
N SER A 528 -6.32 -5.37 28.17
CA SER A 528 -6.48 -6.34 27.07
C SER A 528 -5.34 -7.35 26.98
N TYR A 529 -4.15 -7.02 27.49
CA TYR A 529 -3.02 -7.94 27.52
C TYR A 529 -3.16 -8.91 28.69
N SER A 530 -3.31 -10.20 28.40
CA SER A 530 -3.51 -11.22 29.42
C SER A 530 -2.80 -12.52 29.03
N VAL A 531 -2.08 -13.11 29.99
CA VAL A 531 -1.40 -14.40 29.81
C VAL A 531 -2.41 -15.53 29.61
N GLU A 532 -3.59 -15.43 30.19
CA GLU A 532 -4.65 -16.43 30.04
C GLU A 532 -5.23 -16.42 28.61
N THR A 533 -5.20 -15.29 27.93
CA THR A 533 -5.59 -15.20 26.52
C THR A 533 -4.47 -15.59 25.57
N CYS A 534 -3.25 -15.73 26.10
CA CYS A 534 -2.09 -16.21 25.35
C CYS A 534 -1.93 -17.73 25.41
N THR A 535 -2.77 -18.44 26.13
CA THR A 535 -2.76 -19.91 26.14
C THR A 535 -3.30 -20.44 24.83
N VAL A 536 -2.45 -21.05 24.14
CA VAL A 536 -2.57 -21.56 22.80
C VAL A 536 -3.06 -22.97 22.81
N PRO A 537 -3.81 -23.43 21.81
CA PRO A 537 -4.11 -24.85 21.63
C PRO A 537 -2.82 -25.68 21.67
N ALA A 538 -2.88 -26.84 22.27
CA ALA A 538 -1.76 -27.74 22.43
C ALA A 538 -1.01 -27.94 21.09
N GLY A 539 0.25 -27.53 21.03
CA GLY A 539 1.11 -27.62 19.84
C GLY A 539 1.63 -26.30 19.28
N HIS A 540 1.10 -25.16 19.69
CA HIS A 540 1.57 -23.83 19.27
C HIS A 540 1.82 -22.94 20.49
N PRO A 541 2.97 -23.00 21.12
CA PRO A 541 3.21 -22.37 22.42
C PRO A 541 3.30 -20.83 22.38
N TYR A 542 3.01 -20.16 21.28
CA TYR A 542 3.31 -18.72 21.15
C TYR A 542 2.33 -17.90 20.31
N ASP A 543 1.20 -18.46 19.93
CA ASP A 543 0.13 -17.64 19.37
C ASP A 543 -0.49 -16.83 20.50
N ILE A 544 -0.21 -15.55 20.55
CA ILE A 544 -0.81 -14.64 21.50
C ILE A 544 -2.05 -14.04 20.87
N ASP A 545 -3.19 -14.60 21.17
CA ASP A 545 -4.49 -14.07 20.75
C ASP A 545 -4.98 -12.99 21.72
N THR A 546 -4.15 -12.00 22.01
CA THR A 546 -4.44 -11.03 23.05
C THR A 546 -5.46 -10.00 22.66
N VAL A 547 -5.47 -9.60 21.42
CA VAL A 547 -6.32 -8.49 20.99
C VAL A 547 -7.57 -9.00 20.31
N SER A 548 -7.50 -10.15 19.70
CA SER A 548 -8.68 -10.79 19.12
C SER A 548 -9.73 -11.17 20.17
N THR A 549 -9.33 -11.34 21.42
CA THR A 549 -10.30 -11.58 22.52
C THR A 549 -11.16 -10.37 22.85
N SER A 550 -10.64 -9.18 22.61
CA SER A 550 -11.40 -7.93 22.79
C SER A 550 -12.18 -7.51 21.54
N MET A 551 -11.90 -8.15 20.40
CA MET A 551 -12.44 -7.78 19.10
C MET A 551 -13.27 -8.91 18.50
N VAL A 552 -14.55 -8.81 18.71
CA VAL A 552 -15.53 -9.70 18.11
C VAL A 552 -15.92 -9.12 16.76
N ASP A 553 -15.88 -9.92 15.69
CA ASP A 553 -16.40 -9.46 14.40
C ASP A 553 -17.94 -9.20 14.51
N ARG A 554 -18.54 -8.59 13.49
CA ARG A 554 -19.99 -8.29 13.49
C ARG A 554 -20.88 -9.53 13.68
N LEU A 555 -20.31 -10.75 13.63
CA LEU A 555 -20.97 -12.04 13.78
C LEU A 555 -20.65 -12.70 15.12
N GLY A 556 -19.99 -12.00 16.03
CA GLY A 556 -19.64 -12.53 17.34
C GLY A 556 -18.49 -13.54 17.32
N ARG A 557 -17.71 -13.63 16.23
CA ARG A 557 -16.60 -14.60 16.10
C ARG A 557 -15.29 -13.97 16.48
N ARG A 558 -14.51 -14.67 17.30
CA ARG A 558 -13.11 -14.34 17.57
C ARG A 558 -12.29 -14.54 16.29
N ARG A 559 -11.40 -13.59 15.99
CA ARG A 559 -10.38 -13.77 14.97
C ARG A 559 -9.06 -14.03 15.65
N THR A 560 -8.53 -15.22 15.46
CA THR A 560 -7.17 -15.62 15.84
C THR A 560 -6.21 -15.29 14.69
N GLU A 561 -5.06 -14.72 15.03
CA GLU A 561 -3.93 -14.68 14.11
C GLU A 561 -3.21 -16.03 14.19
N ASN A 562 -3.02 -16.69 13.05
CA ASN A 562 -2.36 -17.99 12.99
C ASN A 562 -0.84 -17.93 13.23
N ALA A 563 -0.24 -16.74 13.21
CA ALA A 563 1.17 -16.52 13.50
C ALA A 563 1.36 -15.20 14.26
N PHE A 564 2.12 -15.25 15.35
CA PHE A 564 2.51 -14.06 16.08
C PHE A 564 3.88 -13.59 15.62
N TRP A 565 3.88 -12.49 14.88
CA TRP A 565 5.09 -11.93 14.27
C TRP A 565 5.95 -11.21 15.30
N ASN A 566 7.27 -11.37 15.21
CA ASN A 566 8.20 -10.81 16.19
C ASN A 566 8.27 -9.28 16.18
N PHE A 567 7.91 -8.61 15.08
CA PHE A 567 7.77 -7.14 15.10
C PHE A 567 6.66 -6.69 16.07
N LYS A 568 5.59 -7.49 16.25
CA LYS A 568 4.53 -7.23 17.23
C LYS A 568 5.04 -7.39 18.65
N VAL A 569 5.92 -8.38 18.87
CA VAL A 569 6.63 -8.55 20.15
C VAL A 569 7.45 -7.31 20.47
N GLY A 570 8.26 -6.85 19.53
CA GLY A 570 9.06 -5.64 19.68
C GLY A 570 8.21 -4.42 20.04
N MET A 571 7.12 -4.21 19.33
CA MET A 571 6.20 -3.09 19.58
C MET A 571 5.60 -3.15 21.00
N THR A 572 5.19 -4.33 21.45
CA THR A 572 4.61 -4.50 22.79
C THR A 572 5.64 -4.27 23.89
N LEU A 573 6.85 -4.78 23.72
CA LEU A 573 7.95 -4.55 24.66
C LEU A 573 8.31 -3.05 24.76
N ARG A 574 8.32 -2.35 23.61
CA ARG A 574 8.56 -0.89 23.57
C ARG A 574 7.49 -0.12 24.35
N PHE A 575 6.23 -0.48 24.16
CA PHE A 575 5.12 0.10 24.92
C PHE A 575 5.29 -0.13 26.43
N PHE A 576 5.55 -1.36 26.86
CA PHE A 576 5.74 -1.67 28.28
C PHE A 576 6.94 -0.91 28.88
N ALA A 577 8.04 -0.84 28.15
CA ALA A 577 9.22 -0.10 28.58
C ALA A 577 8.92 1.42 28.69
N ALA A 578 8.21 1.99 27.74
CA ALA A 578 7.82 3.41 27.79
C ALA A 578 6.88 3.69 28.95
N LEU A 579 5.90 2.83 29.20
CA LEU A 579 4.95 2.99 30.30
C LEU A 579 5.66 2.92 31.66
N ARG A 580 6.60 1.99 31.85
CA ARG A 580 7.41 1.89 33.08
C ARG A 580 8.33 3.10 33.30
N ARG A 581 8.86 3.69 32.24
CA ARG A 581 9.74 4.88 32.30
C ARG A 581 9.00 6.20 32.43
N SER A 582 7.69 6.20 32.24
CA SER A 582 6.90 7.43 32.30
C SER A 582 7.01 8.07 33.70
N SER A 583 7.24 9.37 33.74
CA SER A 583 7.21 10.14 34.99
C SER A 583 5.80 10.62 35.37
N HIS A 584 4.79 10.35 34.53
CA HIS A 584 3.43 10.80 34.80
C HIS A 584 2.80 10.02 35.97
N PRO A 585 2.33 10.68 37.07
CA PRO A 585 1.90 9.98 38.29
C PRO A 585 0.78 8.98 38.07
N ALA A 586 -0.23 9.33 37.26
CA ALA A 586 -1.34 8.42 36.96
C ALA A 586 -0.88 7.17 36.19
N LEU A 587 0.09 7.30 35.24
CA LEU A 587 0.65 6.16 34.52
C LEU A 587 1.49 5.29 35.45
N GLN A 588 2.24 5.86 36.39
CA GLN A 588 2.94 5.06 37.42
C GLN A 588 1.97 4.27 38.31
N SER A 589 0.83 4.83 38.65
CA SER A 589 -0.22 4.12 39.38
C SER A 589 -0.77 2.92 38.58
N ILE A 590 -0.91 3.06 37.26
CA ILE A 590 -1.30 1.96 36.35
C ILE A 590 -0.19 0.89 36.33
N VAL A 591 1.08 1.27 36.20
CA VAL A 591 2.21 0.34 36.24
C VAL A 591 2.21 -0.51 37.52
N VAL A 592 2.00 0.13 38.68
CA VAL A 592 1.94 -0.57 39.96
C VAL A 592 0.77 -1.58 39.97
N ARG A 593 -0.42 -1.15 39.51
CA ARG A 593 -1.64 -1.99 39.49
C ARG A 593 -1.51 -3.20 38.56
N TYR A 594 -0.87 -3.03 37.41
CA TYR A 594 -0.78 -4.07 36.37
C TYR A 594 0.61 -4.73 36.31
N ARG A 595 1.49 -4.51 37.29
CA ARG A 595 2.89 -4.98 37.29
C ARG A 595 2.99 -6.48 37.01
N GLU A 596 2.31 -7.29 37.79
CA GLU A 596 2.37 -8.77 37.65
C GLU A 596 1.93 -9.22 36.26
N ARG A 597 0.86 -8.64 35.73
CA ARG A 597 0.36 -8.94 34.37
C ARG A 597 1.39 -8.58 33.31
N MET A 598 1.98 -7.38 33.40
CA MET A 598 3.02 -6.94 32.46
C MET A 598 4.25 -7.84 32.52
N ASP A 599 4.69 -8.20 33.71
CA ASP A 599 5.88 -9.04 33.91
C ASP A 599 5.66 -10.45 33.34
N LEU A 600 4.51 -11.06 33.61
CA LEU A 600 4.16 -12.37 33.05
C LEU A 600 4.06 -12.33 31.51
N PHE A 601 3.44 -11.28 30.98
CA PHE A 601 3.31 -11.11 29.54
C PHE A 601 4.67 -10.91 28.88
N GLU A 602 5.55 -10.09 29.48
CA GLU A 602 6.92 -9.88 29.00
C GLU A 602 7.75 -11.15 29.00
N ILE A 603 7.60 -12.02 29.99
CA ILE A 603 8.26 -13.34 30.01
C ILE A 603 7.86 -14.16 28.78
N VAL A 604 6.56 -14.20 28.44
CA VAL A 604 6.08 -14.92 27.25
C VAL A 604 6.68 -14.34 25.97
N LEU A 605 6.71 -13.01 25.85
CA LEU A 605 7.29 -12.33 24.68
C LEU A 605 8.79 -12.60 24.54
N ARG A 606 9.54 -12.54 25.64
CA ARG A 606 10.99 -12.81 25.65
C ARG A 606 11.30 -14.27 25.31
N ASN A 607 10.53 -15.21 25.83
CA ASN A 607 10.66 -16.63 25.48
C ASN A 607 10.43 -16.88 23.97
N GLN A 608 9.49 -16.16 23.36
CA GLN A 608 9.28 -16.22 21.93
C GLN A 608 10.50 -15.70 21.17
N LEU A 609 11.06 -14.55 21.56
CA LEU A 609 12.25 -13.99 20.94
C LEU A 609 13.46 -14.93 21.06
N GLU A 610 13.71 -15.52 22.23
CA GLU A 610 14.82 -16.47 22.41
C GLU A 610 14.79 -17.63 21.42
N ARG A 611 13.59 -18.06 21.01
CA ARG A 611 13.40 -19.13 20.03
C ARG A 611 13.48 -18.65 18.58
N SER A 612 13.38 -17.36 18.35
CA SER A 612 13.41 -16.74 17.03
C SER A 612 14.77 -16.13 16.67
N ILE A 613 15.67 -16.00 17.63
CA ILE A 613 16.99 -15.42 17.42
C ILE A 613 17.97 -16.52 17.07
N THR A 614 18.71 -16.32 15.98
CA THR A 614 19.83 -17.14 15.55
C THR A 614 21.11 -16.32 15.53
N ARG A 615 22.25 -16.96 15.86
CA ARG A 615 23.57 -16.32 15.68
C ARG A 615 24.01 -16.50 14.26
N ALA A 616 24.29 -15.40 13.58
CA ALA A 616 25.03 -15.37 12.32
C ALA A 616 26.52 -15.17 12.60
N GLU A 617 27.37 -15.39 11.62
CA GLU A 617 28.82 -15.17 11.72
C GLU A 617 29.14 -13.71 12.12
N ASP A 618 28.40 -12.79 11.56
CA ASP A 618 28.58 -11.33 11.69
C ASP A 618 27.41 -10.66 12.43
N GLY A 619 26.84 -11.29 13.43
CA GLY A 619 25.79 -10.66 14.21
C GLY A 619 24.67 -11.61 14.67
N ILE A 620 23.48 -11.09 14.80
CA ILE A 620 22.29 -11.87 15.13
C ILE A 620 21.19 -11.63 14.10
N GLU A 621 20.55 -12.70 13.71
CA GLU A 621 19.35 -12.69 12.91
C GLU A 621 18.13 -12.92 13.78
N ILE A 622 17.10 -12.09 13.65
CA ILE A 622 15.82 -12.25 14.33
C ILE A 622 14.78 -12.63 13.27
N ARG A 623 14.34 -13.87 13.28
CA ARG A 623 13.33 -14.36 12.34
C ARG A 623 12.00 -13.63 12.51
N THR A 624 11.21 -13.57 11.43
CA THR A 624 9.89 -12.92 11.43
C THR A 624 8.92 -13.53 12.42
N ALA A 625 9.00 -14.86 12.63
CA ALA A 625 8.23 -15.61 13.64
C ALA A 625 9.00 -16.85 14.07
N VAL A 626 8.56 -17.51 15.13
CA VAL A 626 9.15 -18.80 15.59
C VAL A 626 9.09 -19.86 14.49
N SER A 627 8.02 -19.88 13.71
CA SER A 627 7.80 -20.81 12.61
C SER A 627 8.40 -20.37 11.27
N ALA A 628 8.86 -19.12 11.16
CA ALA A 628 9.47 -18.61 9.93
C ALA A 628 10.96 -18.96 9.87
N GLY A 629 11.44 -19.31 8.67
CA GLY A 629 12.85 -19.62 8.43
C GLY A 629 13.72 -18.40 8.15
N GLU A 630 13.13 -17.19 8.06
CA GLU A 630 13.80 -15.98 7.58
C GLU A 630 13.48 -14.75 8.42
N THR A 631 14.35 -13.74 8.31
CA THR A 631 14.12 -12.39 8.81
C THR A 631 13.57 -11.49 7.72
N ASN A 632 13.03 -10.33 8.13
CA ASN A 632 12.72 -9.23 7.23
C ASN A 632 13.19 -7.88 7.80
N SER A 633 13.21 -6.89 6.94
CA SER A 633 13.66 -5.53 7.25
C SER A 633 12.83 -4.83 8.35
N GLU A 634 11.58 -5.23 8.56
CA GLU A 634 10.70 -4.67 9.61
C GLU A 634 10.97 -5.27 11.00
N THR A 635 11.19 -6.58 11.07
CA THR A 635 11.24 -7.32 12.34
C THR A 635 12.44 -6.92 13.18
N GLN A 636 13.63 -6.88 12.57
CA GLN A 636 14.87 -6.69 13.30
C GLN A 636 14.94 -5.33 14.02
N PRO A 637 14.68 -4.17 13.35
CA PRO A 637 14.68 -2.88 14.03
C PRO A 637 13.59 -2.77 15.09
N TRP A 638 12.40 -3.33 14.84
CA TRP A 638 11.30 -3.27 15.80
C TRP A 638 11.58 -4.03 17.09
N VAL A 639 12.13 -5.23 16.98
CA VAL A 639 12.50 -6.02 18.16
C VAL A 639 13.58 -5.31 18.95
N MET A 640 14.58 -4.73 18.29
CA MET A 640 15.66 -4.01 18.96
C MET A 640 15.18 -2.72 19.62
N LEU A 641 14.28 -1.98 18.99
CA LEU A 641 13.62 -0.83 19.62
C LEU A 641 12.72 -1.26 20.79
N GLY A 642 12.14 -2.45 20.72
CA GLY A 642 11.39 -3.05 21.83
C GLY A 642 12.25 -3.37 23.05
N LEU A 643 13.43 -3.93 22.81
CA LEU A 643 14.36 -4.35 23.88
C LEU A 643 15.11 -3.18 24.51
N PHE A 644 15.51 -2.20 23.70
CA PHE A 644 16.43 -1.12 24.12
C PHE A 644 15.80 0.30 24.07
N GLY A 645 14.65 0.45 23.41
CA GLY A 645 14.01 1.76 23.18
C GLY A 645 14.81 2.63 22.20
N HIS A 646 14.31 3.83 21.97
CA HIS A 646 15.07 4.92 21.38
C HIS A 646 15.31 6.00 22.44
N PRO A 647 16.48 6.67 22.51
CA PRO A 647 16.76 7.68 23.54
C PRO A 647 15.76 8.84 23.53
N TYR A 648 15.13 9.07 22.40
CA TYR A 648 14.12 10.13 22.20
C TYR A 648 12.67 9.60 22.22
N ASP A 649 12.45 8.39 22.77
CA ASP A 649 11.10 7.89 23.11
C ASP A 649 10.57 8.53 24.38
#